data_0fc624c4443dea1f28c384e803608cd0
#
_entry.id   0fc624c4443dea1f28c384e803608cd0
#
_cell.length_a   1.000
_cell.length_b   1.000
_cell.length_c   1.000
_cell.angle_alpha   90.00
_cell.angle_beta   90.00
_cell.angle_gamma   90.00
#
_symmetry.space_group_name_H-M   'P 1'
#
loop_
_entity.id
_entity.type
_entity.pdbx_description
1 polymer ?
#
loop_
_entity_poly.entity_id
_entity_poly.type
_entity_poly.pdbx_seq_one_letter_code
_entity_poly.pdbx_strand_id
1 'polypeptide(L)'
;VLITPAHAQSGATGDERDAIVVVGSRSGNKALESSAPVQLVSGEDLQATGARTLSEALQRLVPSFNFPTSVPSSNAASFVKGVSLRGLAADETLVLINGKRRHATAQLNAGSGVAKGAQTVDLNSIPLSAIERVEVLLDGASAQYGSDAIAGVVNIVLKKQAGHGNLAVQYGVNDKGDGETKSIEGSIGAKLPGEGSITLAFDVWDIGRTRLSGRDNRTMYFAGDPREASFPNRNWFYGSGATKRENLLLNAESTVGGVTLYLTGSYGWRKDEGFGNLRQPNADQTVRALFPDGFQPFLRVRSRDASIGGGARWSGKAGDFDLGANYGRNRVESLVYNTNNASLGTASPTSFDTGDLLNEQANVTFDWKRPFETGFLRGPLNVAAGLAYRHEAYQVFEGDYGSWANGGVPILDGPNAGKVATPASQGFGGFSPDDAGRSTRDVVGGYLELETELAKGLRVTASGRVEHYSDFGTTANARLALRYEVTPKLAWRGSAGTGYRAPSLGQSAYSRTIPNITNGVLATNKLARVDSAVARALGATPLTPEKATNLSTGLVWTPSNDLSLTVDFYQTTIDDRIALSETLTGTLVRQVLTSAGFPTYSGAQYFTNAVDTRTRGIDATARYRWRLGQDQRLDLSAGFNLSDTKITHIKATPAVLAGSGLSLIGHEARGLIEEWNPDTFVRLAADYSNGGFDAHLSSTRYGIYWARNAVVAYDQRFGPQEVVNLSAGYRLFANARVSAGINNLLDSHPDQVLPAARNPVVALYSGLSPEGGAGRTYFARLDLSF
;
A
#
# COMPACT_ATOMS: atom_id res chain seq x y z
N VAL A 1 46.87 -17.21 24.87
CA VAL A 1 45.97 -16.08 25.05
C VAL A 1 44.58 -16.68 25.08
N LEU A 2 44.03 -16.86 26.29
CA LEU A 2 42.67 -17.35 26.54
C LEU A 2 41.72 -16.24 26.18
N ILE A 3 40.92 -16.45 25.13
CA ILE A 3 39.77 -15.62 24.78
C ILE A 3 38.64 -16.06 25.70
N THR A 4 38.37 -15.29 26.73
CA THR A 4 37.12 -15.39 27.50
C THR A 4 35.96 -15.11 26.57
N PRO A 5 34.91 -15.96 26.51
CA PRO A 5 33.72 -15.65 25.73
C PRO A 5 33.05 -14.46 26.35
N ALA A 6 32.98 -13.37 25.59
CA ALA A 6 32.06 -12.27 25.88
C ALA A 6 30.67 -12.91 25.98
N HIS A 7 30.02 -12.82 27.15
CA HIS A 7 28.61 -13.11 27.26
C HIS A 7 27.89 -12.21 26.27
N ALA A 8 27.38 -12.82 25.20
CA ALA A 8 26.37 -12.18 24.39
C ALA A 8 25.20 -11.94 25.34
N GLN A 9 25.06 -10.72 25.82
CA GLN A 9 23.79 -10.26 26.36
C GLN A 9 22.78 -10.52 25.24
N SER A 10 21.96 -11.55 25.45
CA SER A 10 20.69 -11.69 24.77
C SER A 10 20.05 -10.32 24.82
N GLY A 11 19.83 -9.70 23.65
CA GLY A 11 19.23 -8.39 23.58
C GLY A 11 18.02 -8.39 24.51
N ALA A 12 18.07 -7.53 25.51
CA ALA A 12 16.92 -7.30 26.35
C ALA A 12 15.79 -6.94 25.38
N THR A 13 14.78 -7.80 25.31
CA THR A 13 13.49 -7.45 24.77
C THR A 13 12.98 -6.32 25.65
N GLY A 14 13.37 -5.08 25.30
CA GLY A 14 12.84 -3.89 25.95
C GLY A 14 11.34 -4.03 25.85
N ASP A 15 10.66 -3.92 26.98
CA ASP A 15 9.20 -3.99 26.99
C ASP A 15 8.71 -2.96 25.98
N GLU A 16 7.98 -3.36 24.92
CA GLU A 16 7.42 -2.45 23.91
C GLU A 16 6.68 -1.27 24.54
N ARG A 17 6.18 -1.46 25.78
CA ARG A 17 5.53 -0.43 26.58
C ARG A 17 6.47 0.72 26.98
N ASP A 18 7.76 0.47 27.08
CA ASP A 18 8.77 1.46 27.42
C ASP A 18 9.42 2.11 26.21
N ALA A 19 9.10 1.66 24.98
CA ALA A 19 9.60 2.26 23.77
C ALA A 19 9.05 3.68 23.60
N ILE A 20 9.94 4.65 23.45
CA ILE A 20 9.57 6.03 23.12
C ILE A 20 9.15 6.05 21.65
N VAL A 21 7.91 6.44 21.38
CA VAL A 21 7.39 6.60 20.03
C VAL A 21 7.72 7.99 19.49
N VAL A 22 7.94 8.05 18.20
CA VAL A 22 8.27 9.28 17.46
C VAL A 22 7.03 9.89 16.80
N VAL A 23 5.94 9.10 16.72
CA VAL A 23 4.67 9.55 16.13
C VAL A 23 3.65 9.95 17.21
N GLY A 24 2.80 10.92 16.87
CA GLY A 24 1.71 11.39 17.74
C GLY A 24 2.09 12.50 18.73
N SER A 25 3.38 12.74 18.98
CA SER A 25 3.90 13.87 19.76
C SER A 25 5.37 14.12 19.43
N ARG A 26 5.76 15.38 19.32
CA ARG A 26 7.15 15.79 19.10
C ARG A 26 7.98 15.75 20.39
N SER A 27 7.35 15.66 21.55
CA SER A 27 8.00 15.56 22.86
C SER A 27 8.58 14.17 23.13
N GLY A 28 8.13 13.12 22.40
CA GLY A 28 8.51 11.73 22.60
C GLY A 28 7.87 11.13 23.86
N ASN A 29 6.79 10.37 23.71
CA ASN A 29 6.07 9.72 24.79
C ASN A 29 6.14 8.19 24.60
N LYS A 30 5.90 7.41 25.66
CA LYS A 30 5.64 5.98 25.51
C LYS A 30 4.31 5.76 24.78
N ALA A 31 4.17 4.66 24.05
CA ALA A 31 2.97 4.40 23.24
C ALA A 31 1.67 4.46 24.05
N LEU A 32 1.64 3.86 25.27
CA LEU A 32 0.48 3.89 26.17
C LEU A 32 0.28 5.24 26.88
N GLU A 33 1.28 6.11 26.85
CA GLU A 33 1.21 7.47 27.41
C GLU A 33 0.91 8.54 26.34
N SER A 34 0.81 8.13 25.09
CA SER A 34 0.44 9.01 23.98
C SER A 34 -1.00 9.52 24.11
N SER A 35 -1.22 10.78 23.74
CA SER A 35 -2.56 11.38 23.64
C SER A 35 -3.35 10.87 22.44
N ALA A 36 -2.71 10.11 21.54
CA ALA A 36 -3.32 9.47 20.39
C ALA A 36 -3.08 7.95 20.42
N PRO A 37 -3.95 7.13 19.80
CA PRO A 37 -3.74 5.70 19.71
C PRO A 37 -2.52 5.36 18.85
N VAL A 38 -1.48 4.79 19.45
CA VAL A 38 -0.28 4.29 18.76
C VAL A 38 -0.14 2.80 19.03
N GLN A 39 -0.01 2.03 17.96
CA GLN A 39 0.28 0.61 18.01
C GLN A 39 1.74 0.37 17.62
N LEU A 40 2.45 -0.42 18.42
CA LEU A 40 3.83 -0.82 18.14
C LEU A 40 3.86 -2.26 17.66
N VAL A 41 4.71 -2.49 16.65
CA VAL A 41 5.03 -3.81 16.12
C VAL A 41 6.54 -3.93 16.07
N SER A 42 7.12 -4.90 16.76
CA SER A 42 8.57 -5.10 16.78
C SER A 42 9.07 -5.74 15.49
N GLY A 43 10.36 -5.56 15.17
CA GLY A 43 11.01 -6.24 14.06
C GLY A 43 11.02 -7.77 14.23
N GLU A 44 11.06 -8.26 15.47
CA GLU A 44 10.97 -9.68 15.80
C GLU A 44 9.58 -10.23 15.48
N ASP A 45 8.50 -9.54 15.88
CA ASP A 45 7.13 -9.94 15.55
C ASP A 45 6.89 -9.97 14.04
N LEU A 46 7.41 -8.96 13.31
CA LEU A 46 7.32 -8.94 11.85
C LEU A 46 7.95 -10.20 11.22
N GLN A 47 9.14 -10.58 11.68
CA GLN A 47 9.86 -11.75 11.17
C GLN A 47 9.19 -13.07 11.58
N ALA A 48 8.65 -13.15 12.81
CA ALA A 48 7.97 -14.34 13.34
C ALA A 48 6.71 -14.72 12.53
N THR A 49 6.09 -13.76 11.82
CA THR A 49 4.93 -14.04 10.95
C THR A 49 5.24 -14.96 9.78
N GLY A 50 6.51 -15.15 9.39
CA GLY A 50 6.89 -15.81 8.15
C GLY A 50 6.41 -15.07 6.88
N ALA A 51 6.05 -13.80 6.99
CA ALA A 51 5.57 -12.98 5.88
C ALA A 51 6.69 -12.67 4.89
N ARG A 52 6.33 -12.53 3.62
CA ARG A 52 7.24 -12.21 2.52
C ARG A 52 7.49 -10.73 2.37
N THR A 53 6.59 -9.90 2.88
CA THR A 53 6.62 -8.44 2.75
C THR A 53 6.17 -7.76 4.04
N LEU A 54 6.57 -6.50 4.20
CA LEU A 54 6.12 -5.68 5.33
C LEU A 54 4.59 -5.50 5.34
N SER A 55 3.96 -5.30 4.18
CA SER A 55 2.50 -5.20 4.08
C SER A 55 1.80 -6.48 4.57
N GLU A 56 2.32 -7.67 4.18
CA GLU A 56 1.78 -8.96 4.63
C GLU A 56 1.96 -9.16 6.14
N ALA A 57 3.12 -8.77 6.70
CA ALA A 57 3.35 -8.83 8.14
C ALA A 57 2.41 -7.90 8.92
N LEU A 58 2.24 -6.66 8.46
CA LEU A 58 1.31 -5.70 9.08
C LEU A 58 -0.15 -6.15 8.98
N GLN A 59 -0.55 -6.76 7.85
CA GLN A 59 -1.87 -7.37 7.68
C GLN A 59 -2.17 -8.42 8.75
N ARG A 60 -1.16 -9.20 9.14
CA ARG A 60 -1.29 -10.24 10.18
C ARG A 60 -1.24 -9.70 11.61
N LEU A 61 -0.62 -8.54 11.84
CA LEU A 61 -0.32 -8.03 13.19
C LEU A 61 -1.17 -6.84 13.63
N VAL A 62 -1.65 -6.02 12.68
CA VAL A 62 -2.35 -4.76 12.97
C VAL A 62 -3.82 -4.88 12.57
N PRO A 63 -4.77 -4.95 13.52
CA PRO A 63 -6.19 -5.18 13.23
C PRO A 63 -6.85 -4.14 12.33
N SER A 64 -6.40 -2.89 12.40
CA SER A 64 -6.91 -1.79 11.57
C SER A 64 -6.28 -1.69 10.19
N PHE A 65 -5.25 -2.51 9.91
CA PHE A 65 -4.58 -2.57 8.62
C PHE A 65 -5.27 -3.60 7.72
N ASN A 66 -5.63 -3.20 6.49
CA ASN A 66 -6.12 -4.13 5.49
C ASN A 66 -5.60 -3.76 4.09
N PHE A 67 -4.74 -4.61 3.56
CA PHE A 67 -4.30 -4.52 2.16
C PHE A 67 -4.13 -5.95 1.62
N PRO A 68 -4.97 -6.42 0.67
CA PRO A 68 -4.99 -7.82 0.25
C PRO A 68 -3.62 -8.37 -0.12
N THR A 69 -3.27 -9.51 0.48
CA THR A 69 -1.93 -10.10 0.37
C THR A 69 -1.72 -10.87 -0.94
N SER A 70 -2.74 -11.59 -1.39
CA SER A 70 -2.71 -12.47 -2.56
C SER A 70 -3.74 -12.02 -3.61
N VAL A 71 -3.40 -10.99 -4.36
CA VAL A 71 -4.23 -10.48 -5.46
C VAL A 71 -3.76 -11.12 -6.77
N PRO A 72 -4.68 -11.56 -7.66
CA PRO A 72 -4.29 -12.00 -8.99
C PRO A 72 -3.54 -10.90 -9.77
N SER A 73 -2.41 -11.25 -10.35
CA SER A 73 -1.47 -10.31 -10.98
C SER A 73 -1.92 -9.91 -12.39
N SER A 74 -3.07 -9.25 -12.48
CA SER A 74 -3.73 -8.87 -13.75
C SER A 74 -3.33 -7.50 -14.30
N ASN A 75 -2.56 -6.71 -13.55
CA ASN A 75 -2.06 -5.39 -13.98
C ASN A 75 -0.84 -4.97 -13.15
N ALA A 76 -0.15 -3.91 -13.56
CA ALA A 76 1.05 -3.43 -12.87
C ALA A 76 0.79 -2.97 -11.42
N ALA A 77 -0.40 -2.42 -11.13
CA ALA A 77 -0.74 -1.95 -9.79
C ALA A 77 -0.90 -3.09 -8.77
N SER A 78 -1.22 -4.32 -9.20
CA SER A 78 -1.36 -5.48 -8.30
C SER A 78 -0.05 -5.88 -7.60
N PHE A 79 1.10 -5.41 -8.10
CA PHE A 79 2.41 -5.66 -7.49
C PHE A 79 2.81 -4.64 -6.43
N VAL A 80 2.14 -3.49 -6.36
CA VAL A 80 2.36 -2.49 -5.31
C VAL A 80 1.64 -2.93 -4.04
N LYS A 81 2.33 -2.89 -2.91
CA LYS A 81 1.76 -3.19 -1.59
C LYS A 81 1.78 -1.94 -0.74
N GLY A 82 0.62 -1.31 -0.67
CA GLY A 82 0.41 -0.08 0.09
C GLY A 82 0.00 -0.30 1.54
N VAL A 83 -0.45 0.78 2.15
CA VAL A 83 -0.98 0.82 3.53
C VAL A 83 -2.42 1.33 3.47
N SER A 84 -3.38 0.55 3.91
CA SER A 84 -4.74 1.03 4.15
C SER A 84 -5.08 0.80 5.63
N LEU A 85 -5.44 1.86 6.32
CA LEU A 85 -5.86 1.84 7.72
C LEU A 85 -7.36 2.10 7.81
N ARG A 86 -8.06 1.31 8.63
CA ARG A 86 -9.49 1.51 8.92
C ARG A 86 -10.40 1.50 7.68
N GLY A 87 -9.98 0.79 6.61
CA GLY A 87 -10.69 0.72 5.33
C GLY A 87 -10.63 2.00 4.47
N LEU A 88 -9.83 2.99 4.87
CA LEU A 88 -9.59 4.21 4.09
C LEU A 88 -8.63 3.95 2.92
N ALA A 89 -8.53 4.89 1.95
CA ALA A 89 -7.68 4.70 0.78
C ALA A 89 -6.19 4.61 1.15
N ALA A 90 -5.44 3.87 0.35
CA ALA A 90 -4.03 3.61 0.66
C ALA A 90 -3.13 4.85 0.56
N ASP A 91 -3.54 5.89 -0.13
CA ASP A 91 -2.87 7.19 -0.23
C ASP A 91 -3.38 8.22 0.81
N GLU A 92 -4.28 7.82 1.71
CA GLU A 92 -4.73 8.58 2.89
C GLU A 92 -3.92 8.24 4.15
N THR A 93 -2.91 7.37 4.04
CA THR A 93 -1.99 7.00 5.12
C THR A 93 -0.57 7.44 4.79
N LEU A 94 0.02 8.24 5.67
CA LEU A 94 1.40 8.69 5.52
C LEU A 94 2.40 7.62 5.97
N VAL A 95 3.41 7.37 5.14
CA VAL A 95 4.52 6.46 5.48
C VAL A 95 5.80 7.27 5.72
N LEU A 96 6.46 7.00 6.84
CA LEU A 96 7.73 7.61 7.24
C LEU A 96 8.80 6.52 7.42
N ILE A 97 10.06 6.89 7.20
CA ILE A 97 11.24 6.11 7.60
C ILE A 97 12.06 7.00 8.54
N ASN A 98 12.30 6.55 9.76
CA ASN A 98 12.97 7.32 10.82
C ASN A 98 12.37 8.74 10.99
N GLY A 99 11.04 8.87 10.86
CA GLY A 99 10.33 10.15 10.98
C GLY A 99 10.39 11.06 9.75
N LYS A 100 11.06 10.67 8.66
CA LYS A 100 11.13 11.44 7.41
C LYS A 100 10.23 10.81 6.34
N ARG A 101 9.50 11.65 5.58
CA ARG A 101 8.52 11.20 4.56
C ARG A 101 9.15 10.32 3.49
N ARG A 102 8.53 9.17 3.22
CA ARG A 102 8.87 8.27 2.11
C ARG A 102 8.15 8.73 0.84
N HIS A 103 8.82 8.66 -0.31
CA HIS A 103 8.23 8.94 -1.62
C HIS A 103 7.26 7.82 -2.05
N ALA A 104 6.25 8.19 -2.84
CA ALA A 104 5.30 7.23 -3.41
C ALA A 104 5.90 6.47 -4.62
N THR A 105 5.30 5.34 -4.97
CA THR A 105 5.59 4.64 -6.22
C THR A 105 5.19 5.48 -7.44
N ALA A 106 5.82 5.23 -8.60
CA ALA A 106 5.37 5.80 -9.87
C ALA A 106 4.05 5.16 -10.37
N GLN A 107 3.72 3.97 -9.89
CA GLN A 107 2.53 3.24 -10.31
C GLN A 107 1.28 3.84 -9.71
N LEU A 108 0.45 4.46 -10.53
CA LEU A 108 -0.93 4.82 -10.20
C LEU A 108 -1.84 3.60 -10.42
N ASN A 109 -2.75 3.32 -9.49
CA ASN A 109 -3.74 2.27 -9.66
C ASN A 109 -4.96 2.79 -10.44
N ALA A 110 -4.87 2.80 -11.76
CA ALA A 110 -5.97 3.17 -12.65
C ALA A 110 -6.91 1.99 -13.00
N GLY A 111 -6.60 0.78 -12.51
CA GLY A 111 -7.42 -0.43 -12.71
C GLY A 111 -8.56 -0.57 -11.71
N SER A 112 -9.29 -1.68 -11.81
CA SER A 112 -10.28 -2.10 -10.81
C SER A 112 -9.61 -2.74 -9.61
N GLY A 113 -10.31 -2.80 -8.48
CA GLY A 113 -9.88 -3.46 -7.25
C GLY A 113 -9.51 -2.49 -6.14
N VAL A 114 -8.89 -3.02 -5.09
CA VAL A 114 -8.47 -2.26 -3.91
C VAL A 114 -7.49 -1.16 -4.30
N ALA A 115 -7.60 -0.03 -3.65
CA ALA A 115 -6.81 1.17 -3.92
C ALA A 115 -6.99 1.76 -5.35
N LYS A 116 -8.13 1.51 -6.02
CA LYS A 116 -8.48 2.17 -7.29
C LYS A 116 -8.35 3.68 -7.16
N GLY A 117 -7.55 4.28 -8.03
CA GLY A 117 -7.28 5.71 -8.05
C GLY A 117 -6.12 6.16 -7.17
N ALA A 118 -5.59 5.32 -6.28
CA ALA A 118 -4.53 5.72 -5.36
C ALA A 118 -3.13 5.65 -5.98
N GLN A 119 -2.25 6.55 -5.52
CA GLN A 119 -0.80 6.50 -5.72
C GLN A 119 -0.13 6.41 -4.34
N THR A 120 0.29 5.22 -3.93
CA THR A 120 0.74 4.91 -2.57
C THR A 120 2.25 4.69 -2.48
N VAL A 121 2.78 4.64 -1.26
CA VAL A 121 4.13 4.12 -0.99
C VAL A 121 4.14 2.60 -1.17
N ASP A 122 5.18 2.05 -1.83
CA ASP A 122 5.34 0.61 -1.97
C ASP A 122 6.18 0.02 -0.82
N LEU A 123 5.53 -0.66 0.11
CA LEU A 123 6.19 -1.31 1.24
C LEU A 123 7.11 -2.47 0.85
N ASN A 124 7.01 -2.98 -0.39
CA ASN A 124 7.91 -4.03 -0.89
C ASN A 124 9.37 -3.57 -1.04
N SER A 125 9.62 -2.26 -1.07
CA SER A 125 10.98 -1.71 -1.19
C SER A 125 11.74 -1.63 0.14
N ILE A 126 11.13 -2.12 1.25
CA ILE A 126 11.70 -2.01 2.60
C ILE A 126 11.94 -3.42 3.15
N PRO A 127 13.20 -3.86 3.32
CA PRO A 127 13.52 -5.19 3.83
C PRO A 127 13.13 -5.32 5.31
N LEU A 128 12.47 -6.43 5.68
CA LEU A 128 12.10 -6.72 7.07
C LEU A 128 13.33 -6.79 7.98
N SER A 129 14.47 -7.26 7.45
CA SER A 129 15.75 -7.33 8.17
C SER A 129 16.28 -5.98 8.65
N ALA A 130 15.85 -4.87 8.02
CA ALA A 130 16.26 -3.51 8.38
C ALA A 130 15.44 -2.91 9.53
N ILE A 131 14.29 -3.49 9.86
CA ILE A 131 13.29 -2.86 10.72
C ILE A 131 13.56 -3.21 12.18
N GLU A 132 13.66 -2.19 13.02
CA GLU A 132 13.66 -2.29 14.48
C GLU A 132 12.23 -2.45 14.99
N ARG A 133 11.36 -1.53 14.58
CA ARG A 133 9.93 -1.53 14.89
C ARG A 133 9.14 -0.70 13.88
N VAL A 134 7.85 -0.93 13.85
CA VAL A 134 6.87 -0.08 13.14
C VAL A 134 5.96 0.57 14.17
N GLU A 135 5.80 1.87 14.04
CA GLU A 135 4.89 2.68 14.85
C GLU A 135 3.69 3.06 14.00
N VAL A 136 2.50 2.59 14.35
CA VAL A 136 1.25 2.86 13.64
C VAL A 136 0.41 3.82 14.47
N LEU A 137 0.35 5.08 14.06
CA LEU A 137 -0.52 6.09 14.64
C LEU A 137 -1.89 5.98 13.98
N LEU A 138 -2.89 5.63 14.77
CA LEU A 138 -4.29 5.45 14.35
C LEU A 138 -5.11 6.72 14.65
N ASP A 139 -4.66 7.85 14.12
CA ASP A 139 -5.36 9.13 14.27
C ASP A 139 -4.96 10.10 13.16
N GLY A 140 -5.86 11.01 12.78
CA GLY A 140 -5.53 12.06 11.83
C GLY A 140 -4.42 12.97 12.37
N ALA A 141 -3.36 13.12 11.59
CA ALA A 141 -2.15 13.83 12.02
C ALA A 141 -1.60 14.83 10.99
N SER A 142 -2.46 15.34 10.09
CA SER A 142 -2.03 16.29 9.06
C SER A 142 -1.51 17.61 9.65
N ALA A 143 -1.99 18.01 10.83
CA ALA A 143 -1.48 19.18 11.54
C ALA A 143 -0.03 19.03 12.03
N GLN A 144 0.45 17.78 12.19
CA GLN A 144 1.83 17.46 12.61
C GLN A 144 2.74 17.11 11.42
N TYR A 145 2.23 16.35 10.43
CA TYR A 145 3.03 15.70 9.38
C TYR A 145 2.70 16.20 7.96
N GLY A 146 1.63 16.98 7.79
CA GLY A 146 1.19 17.51 6.48
C GLY A 146 0.28 16.54 5.74
N SER A 147 0.21 16.68 4.42
CA SER A 147 -0.63 15.87 3.52
C SER A 147 -0.51 14.37 3.76
N ASP A 148 -1.57 13.64 3.46
CA ASP A 148 -1.68 12.17 3.43
C ASP A 148 -1.88 11.50 4.80
N ALA A 149 -1.75 12.24 5.92
CA ALA A 149 -1.97 11.72 7.27
C ALA A 149 -3.45 11.86 7.72
N ILE A 150 -4.39 11.43 6.87
CA ILE A 150 -5.85 11.43 7.17
C ILE A 150 -6.21 10.21 8.01
N ALA A 151 -5.90 9.01 7.52
CA ALA A 151 -6.19 7.74 8.19
C ALA A 151 -5.24 7.47 9.36
N GLY A 152 -4.02 7.96 9.24
CA GLY A 152 -2.96 7.76 10.23
C GLY A 152 -1.56 7.91 9.64
N VAL A 153 -0.58 7.48 10.44
CA VAL A 153 0.84 7.50 10.06
C VAL A 153 1.48 6.15 10.37
N VAL A 154 2.23 5.61 9.43
CA VAL A 154 3.08 4.43 9.64
C VAL A 154 4.54 4.86 9.59
N ASN A 155 5.21 4.85 10.74
CA ASN A 155 6.63 5.19 10.85
C ASN A 155 7.45 3.92 11.02
N ILE A 156 8.37 3.70 10.11
CA ILE A 156 9.29 2.57 10.09
C ILE A 156 10.60 3.03 10.72
N VAL A 157 10.89 2.53 11.91
CA VAL A 157 12.13 2.79 12.63
C VAL A 157 13.15 1.73 12.26
N LEU A 158 14.31 2.16 11.79
CA LEU A 158 15.37 1.29 11.30
C LEU A 158 16.33 0.88 12.41
N LYS A 159 16.86 -0.34 12.29
CA LYS A 159 17.87 -0.89 13.21
C LYS A 159 19.12 -0.02 13.27
N LYS A 160 19.70 0.05 14.48
CA LYS A 160 21.01 0.65 14.78
C LYS A 160 21.90 -0.42 15.39
N GLN A 161 22.57 -1.18 14.55
CA GLN A 161 23.45 -2.26 15.00
C GLN A 161 24.89 -1.77 15.10
N ALA A 162 25.55 -2.15 16.19
CA ALA A 162 26.92 -1.70 16.48
C ALA A 162 27.84 -2.92 16.75
N GLY A 163 28.29 -3.57 15.68
CA GLY A 163 29.23 -4.68 15.78
C GLY A 163 28.60 -6.08 15.90
N HIS A 164 27.40 -6.24 15.39
CA HIS A 164 26.74 -7.54 15.27
C HIS A 164 25.93 -7.58 13.97
N GLY A 165 25.56 -8.78 13.57
CA GLY A 165 24.78 -9.00 12.36
C GLY A 165 23.86 -10.22 12.48
N ASN A 166 22.97 -10.35 11.52
CA ASN A 166 22.13 -11.53 11.33
C ASN A 166 22.00 -11.88 9.84
N LEU A 167 21.88 -13.16 9.57
CA LEU A 167 21.58 -13.71 8.25
C LEU A 167 20.47 -14.72 8.40
N ALA A 168 19.48 -14.68 7.53
CA ALA A 168 18.42 -15.66 7.50
C ALA A 168 18.21 -16.21 6.09
N VAL A 169 17.89 -17.50 6.02
CA VAL A 169 17.50 -18.20 4.79
C VAL A 169 16.13 -18.81 5.03
N GLN A 170 15.20 -18.59 4.12
CA GLN A 170 13.85 -19.15 4.21
C GLN A 170 13.47 -19.85 2.92
N TYR A 171 12.80 -20.98 3.07
CA TYR A 171 12.12 -21.71 2.01
C TYR A 171 10.65 -21.87 2.36
N GLY A 172 9.77 -21.71 1.38
CA GLY A 172 8.33 -21.93 1.56
C GLY A 172 7.67 -22.45 0.29
N VAL A 173 6.50 -23.08 0.45
CA VAL A 173 5.71 -23.64 -0.66
C VAL A 173 4.25 -23.75 -0.25
N ASN A 174 3.33 -23.59 -1.21
CA ASN A 174 1.91 -23.83 -0.99
C ASN A 174 1.62 -25.34 -0.93
N ASP A 175 0.51 -25.72 -0.32
CA ASP A 175 0.02 -27.09 -0.21
C ASP A 175 -0.09 -27.80 -1.57
N LYS A 176 -0.41 -27.08 -2.63
CA LYS A 176 -0.52 -27.59 -4.02
C LYS A 176 0.82 -27.73 -4.74
N GLY A 177 1.94 -27.44 -4.08
CA GLY A 177 3.28 -27.49 -4.66
C GLY A 177 3.62 -26.34 -5.59
N ASP A 178 2.82 -25.27 -5.61
CA ASP A 178 3.09 -24.01 -6.34
C ASP A 178 3.48 -22.89 -5.38
N GLY A 179 3.78 -21.70 -5.90
CA GLY A 179 4.14 -20.55 -5.06
C GLY A 179 5.43 -20.73 -4.27
N GLU A 180 6.35 -21.58 -4.78
CA GLU A 180 7.66 -21.79 -4.16
C GLU A 180 8.30 -20.42 -3.82
N THR A 181 8.82 -20.31 -2.62
CA THR A 181 9.41 -19.06 -2.12
C THR A 181 10.80 -19.36 -1.57
N LYS A 182 11.79 -18.61 -2.03
CA LYS A 182 13.18 -18.68 -1.55
C LYS A 182 13.62 -17.29 -1.15
N SER A 183 14.25 -17.14 0.01
CA SER A 183 14.82 -15.86 0.39
C SER A 183 16.13 -16.01 1.13
N ILE A 184 16.93 -14.98 0.99
CA ILE A 184 18.11 -14.70 1.82
C ILE A 184 17.95 -13.24 2.26
N GLU A 185 17.99 -13.01 3.56
CA GLU A 185 17.89 -11.67 4.13
C GLU A 185 18.83 -11.51 5.32
N GLY A 186 19.25 -10.31 5.59
CA GLY A 186 20.14 -10.08 6.72
C GLY A 186 20.43 -8.62 6.97
N SER A 187 21.12 -8.39 8.07
CA SER A 187 21.69 -7.08 8.39
C SER A 187 23.02 -7.25 9.12
N ILE A 188 23.91 -6.29 8.90
CA ILE A 188 25.20 -6.22 9.58
C ILE A 188 25.46 -4.78 10.02
N GLY A 189 25.99 -4.62 11.21
CA GLY A 189 26.32 -3.31 11.75
C GLY A 189 27.78 -3.18 12.17
N ALA A 190 28.28 -1.97 12.12
CA ALA A 190 29.59 -1.59 12.64
C ALA A 190 29.48 -0.34 13.51
N LYS A 191 30.40 -0.21 14.45
CA LYS A 191 30.54 0.99 15.27
C LYS A 191 31.17 2.11 14.46
N LEU A 192 30.66 3.31 14.60
CA LEU A 192 31.27 4.54 14.09
C LEU A 192 31.83 5.38 15.25
N PRO A 193 32.76 6.31 15.02
CA PRO A 193 33.24 7.26 16.03
C PRO A 193 32.06 8.01 16.68
N GLY A 194 32.23 8.51 17.92
CA GLY A 194 31.24 9.33 18.61
C GLY A 194 29.94 8.59 18.96
N GLU A 195 30.02 7.36 19.48
CA GLU A 195 28.86 6.50 19.83
C GLU A 195 27.94 6.17 18.63
N GLY A 196 28.48 6.27 17.41
CA GLY A 196 27.76 6.06 16.18
C GLY A 196 27.68 4.60 15.78
N SER A 197 26.75 4.34 14.84
CA SER A 197 26.60 3.05 14.19
C SER A 197 26.29 3.21 12.71
N ILE A 198 26.67 2.20 11.93
CA ILE A 198 26.25 2.00 10.55
C ILE A 198 25.66 0.60 10.43
N THR A 199 24.47 0.50 9.89
CA THR A 199 23.77 -0.76 9.65
C THR A 199 23.47 -0.87 8.17
N LEU A 200 23.88 -1.98 7.56
CA LEU A 200 23.51 -2.38 6.21
C LEU A 200 22.54 -3.57 6.31
N ALA A 201 21.40 -3.48 5.67
CA ALA A 201 20.39 -4.55 5.61
C ALA A 201 20.04 -4.86 4.17
N PHE A 202 19.72 -6.11 3.88
CA PHE A 202 19.34 -6.56 2.55
C PHE A 202 18.29 -7.66 2.60
N ASP A 203 17.55 -7.82 1.51
CA ASP A 203 16.77 -9.01 1.20
C ASP A 203 16.86 -9.37 -0.29
N VAL A 204 16.83 -10.66 -0.58
CA VAL A 204 16.70 -11.23 -1.92
C VAL A 204 15.62 -12.30 -1.88
N TRP A 205 14.60 -12.14 -2.73
CA TRP A 205 13.44 -13.04 -2.79
C TRP A 205 13.22 -13.54 -4.21
N ASP A 206 12.93 -14.84 -4.34
CA ASP A 206 12.40 -15.49 -5.55
C ASP A 206 11.09 -16.17 -5.19
N ILE A 207 9.98 -15.66 -5.71
CA ILE A 207 8.62 -16.12 -5.41
C ILE A 207 8.01 -16.67 -6.70
N GLY A 208 7.66 -17.93 -6.70
CA GLY A 208 7.04 -18.63 -7.81
C GLY A 208 5.56 -18.24 -8.01
N ARG A 209 5.03 -18.61 -9.17
CA ARG A 209 3.61 -18.41 -9.53
C ARG A 209 2.70 -19.29 -8.67
N THR A 210 1.49 -18.77 -8.34
CA THR A 210 0.40 -19.57 -7.77
C THR A 210 -0.72 -19.73 -8.79
N ARG A 211 -1.33 -20.90 -8.90
CA ARG A 211 -2.41 -21.19 -9.84
C ARG A 211 -3.75 -21.25 -9.13
N LEU A 212 -4.63 -20.30 -9.44
CA LEU A 212 -5.99 -20.19 -8.91
C LEU A 212 -7.04 -20.26 -10.03
N SER A 213 -6.66 -20.79 -11.21
CA SER A 213 -7.56 -20.83 -12.37
C SER A 213 -8.63 -21.91 -12.24
N GLY A 214 -9.87 -21.51 -12.46
CA GLY A 214 -10.98 -22.41 -12.75
C GLY A 214 -10.93 -23.01 -14.16
N ARG A 215 -12.01 -23.67 -14.55
CA ARG A 215 -12.18 -24.17 -15.92
C ARG A 215 -12.65 -23.05 -16.84
N ASP A 216 -12.17 -23.08 -18.10
CA ASP A 216 -12.67 -22.28 -19.19
C ASP A 216 -13.48 -23.16 -20.14
N ASN A 217 -14.81 -22.97 -20.15
CA ASN A 217 -15.73 -23.76 -20.97
C ASN A 217 -16.19 -23.00 -22.22
N ARG A 218 -15.51 -21.90 -22.58
CA ARG A 218 -15.81 -21.16 -23.82
C ARG A 218 -15.37 -21.96 -25.03
N THR A 219 -16.04 -21.80 -26.16
CA THR A 219 -15.61 -22.32 -27.46
C THR A 219 -14.34 -21.59 -27.89
N MET A 220 -13.29 -22.33 -28.21
CA MET A 220 -11.97 -21.80 -28.56
C MET A 220 -11.76 -21.59 -30.06
N TYR A 221 -12.23 -22.51 -30.86
CA TYR A 221 -12.05 -22.45 -32.30
C TYR A 221 -13.35 -22.14 -33.03
N PHE A 222 -13.28 -21.91 -34.32
CA PHE A 222 -14.45 -21.80 -35.17
C PHE A 222 -15.19 -23.14 -35.29
N ALA A 223 -16.47 -23.09 -35.60
CA ALA A 223 -17.30 -24.27 -35.75
C ALA A 223 -16.71 -25.24 -36.83
N GLY A 224 -16.60 -26.51 -36.45
CA GLY A 224 -16.04 -27.57 -37.31
C GLY A 224 -14.52 -27.76 -37.23
N ASP A 225 -13.80 -26.95 -36.42
CA ASP A 225 -12.36 -27.19 -36.21
C ASP A 225 -12.15 -28.40 -35.28
N PRO A 226 -11.42 -29.45 -35.71
CA PRO A 226 -11.24 -30.67 -34.94
C PRO A 226 -10.41 -30.43 -33.62
N ARG A 227 -9.64 -29.36 -33.53
CA ARG A 227 -8.85 -29.01 -32.34
C ARG A 227 -9.73 -28.66 -31.14
N GLU A 228 -10.98 -28.23 -31.35
CA GLU A 228 -11.91 -27.91 -30.25
C GLU A 228 -12.11 -29.09 -29.30
N ALA A 229 -12.21 -30.31 -29.83
CA ALA A 229 -12.45 -31.51 -29.04
C ALA A 229 -11.29 -31.88 -28.11
N SER A 230 -10.05 -31.45 -28.42
CA SER A 230 -8.83 -31.77 -27.68
C SER A 230 -8.27 -30.59 -26.89
N PHE A 231 -8.88 -29.39 -27.00
CA PHE A 231 -8.35 -28.22 -26.33
C PHE A 231 -8.59 -28.31 -24.81
N PRO A 232 -7.55 -28.13 -23.98
CA PRO A 232 -7.68 -28.29 -22.54
C PRO A 232 -8.51 -27.14 -21.95
N ASN A 233 -9.50 -27.44 -21.10
CA ASN A 233 -10.36 -26.45 -20.46
C ASN A 233 -9.70 -25.72 -19.28
N ARG A 234 -8.43 -25.98 -18.99
CA ARG A 234 -7.54 -25.22 -18.09
C ARG A 234 -6.29 -24.79 -18.84
N ASN A 235 -6.47 -23.99 -19.84
CA ASN A 235 -5.51 -23.66 -20.87
C ASN A 235 -4.73 -22.36 -20.62
N TRP A 236 -5.06 -21.61 -19.57
CA TRP A 236 -4.40 -20.37 -19.27
C TRP A 236 -4.20 -20.14 -17.78
N PHE A 237 -3.26 -19.25 -17.48
CA PHE A 237 -2.83 -18.93 -16.12
C PHE A 237 -3.73 -17.87 -15.52
N TYR A 238 -4.13 -18.10 -14.25
CA TYR A 238 -4.76 -17.11 -13.38
C TYR A 238 -4.26 -17.36 -11.96
N GLY A 239 -3.80 -16.31 -11.28
CA GLY A 239 -3.24 -16.39 -9.93
C GLY A 239 -2.24 -15.27 -9.66
N SER A 240 -1.40 -15.43 -8.64
CA SER A 240 -0.30 -14.52 -8.38
C SER A 240 0.88 -14.86 -9.30
N GLY A 241 1.44 -13.85 -9.96
CA GLY A 241 2.60 -14.00 -10.83
C GLY A 241 3.90 -14.21 -10.04
N ALA A 242 4.95 -14.57 -10.77
CA ALA A 242 6.28 -14.69 -10.17
C ALA A 242 6.85 -13.30 -9.84
N THR A 243 7.58 -13.22 -8.72
CA THR A 243 8.28 -12.01 -8.29
C THR A 243 9.72 -12.32 -7.93
N LYS A 244 10.66 -11.53 -8.46
CA LYS A 244 12.04 -11.46 -7.97
C LYS A 244 12.29 -10.08 -7.40
N ARG A 245 12.85 -10.02 -6.19
CA ARG A 245 13.08 -8.77 -5.47
C ARG A 245 14.46 -8.78 -4.82
N GLU A 246 15.15 -7.65 -4.91
CA GLU A 246 16.43 -7.38 -4.28
C GLU A 246 16.35 -5.99 -3.65
N ASN A 247 16.54 -5.90 -2.35
CA ASN A 247 16.57 -4.64 -1.62
C ASN A 247 17.86 -4.50 -0.82
N LEU A 248 18.38 -3.29 -0.77
CA LEU A 248 19.49 -2.88 0.06
C LEU A 248 19.12 -1.61 0.81
N LEU A 249 19.38 -1.56 2.12
CA LEU A 249 19.08 -0.41 2.96
C LEU A 249 20.24 -0.12 3.90
N LEU A 250 20.67 1.13 3.93
CA LEU A 250 21.70 1.68 4.81
C LEU A 250 21.06 2.61 5.84
N ASN A 251 21.44 2.46 7.11
CA ASN A 251 21.11 3.39 8.19
C ASN A 251 22.36 3.68 9.01
N ALA A 252 22.76 4.93 9.10
CA ALA A 252 23.97 5.34 9.80
C ALA A 252 23.74 6.61 10.62
N GLU A 253 24.36 6.67 11.78
CA GLU A 253 24.47 7.91 12.57
C GLU A 253 25.77 7.95 13.34
N SER A 254 26.26 9.17 13.61
CA SER A 254 27.47 9.38 14.39
C SER A 254 27.42 10.76 15.05
N THR A 255 27.79 10.84 16.32
CA THR A 255 27.82 12.11 17.06
C THR A 255 29.25 12.60 17.18
N VAL A 256 29.54 13.77 16.64
CA VAL A 256 30.86 14.40 16.66
C VAL A 256 30.71 15.85 17.14
N GLY A 257 31.37 16.22 18.20
CA GLY A 257 31.38 17.58 18.74
C GLY A 257 29.99 18.07 19.19
N GLY A 258 29.12 17.14 19.65
CA GLY A 258 27.75 17.48 20.07
C GLY A 258 26.74 17.56 18.92
N VAL A 259 27.16 17.30 17.68
CA VAL A 259 26.30 17.22 16.50
C VAL A 259 26.15 15.75 16.07
N THR A 260 24.93 15.24 16.00
CA THR A 260 24.63 13.92 15.47
C THR A 260 24.33 14.03 13.96
N LEU A 261 25.25 13.52 13.14
CA LEU A 261 25.01 13.35 11.72
C LEU A 261 24.31 12.02 11.47
N TYR A 262 23.33 12.00 10.57
CA TYR A 262 22.64 10.78 10.18
C TYR A 262 22.51 10.65 8.66
N LEU A 263 22.49 9.41 8.18
CA LEU A 263 22.36 9.06 6.77
C LEU A 263 21.48 7.81 6.63
N THR A 264 20.53 7.85 5.72
CA THR A 264 19.71 6.70 5.32
C THR A 264 19.74 6.59 3.81
N GLY A 265 19.99 5.39 3.28
CA GLY A 265 19.96 5.11 1.85
C GLY A 265 19.20 3.82 1.57
N SER A 266 18.47 3.74 0.47
CA SER A 266 17.86 2.50 0.02
C SER A 266 17.93 2.37 -1.50
N TYR A 267 18.08 1.12 -1.95
CA TYR A 267 17.93 0.73 -3.34
C TYR A 267 17.15 -0.56 -3.40
N GLY A 268 16.09 -0.58 -4.21
CA GLY A 268 15.28 -1.75 -4.47
C GLY A 268 15.15 -2.01 -5.96
N TRP A 269 15.32 -3.26 -6.34
CA TRP A 269 15.02 -3.75 -7.68
C TRP A 269 14.01 -4.88 -7.58
N ARG A 270 12.96 -4.81 -8.40
CA ARG A 270 11.93 -5.86 -8.45
C ARG A 270 11.52 -6.13 -9.89
N LYS A 271 11.33 -7.40 -10.19
CA LYS A 271 10.76 -7.90 -11.44
C LYS A 271 9.55 -8.75 -11.10
N ASP A 272 8.39 -8.31 -11.57
CA ASP A 272 7.12 -9.00 -11.40
C ASP A 272 6.60 -9.50 -12.75
N GLU A 273 5.84 -10.61 -12.73
CA GLU A 273 5.13 -11.12 -13.89
C GLU A 273 3.62 -11.09 -13.64
N GLY A 274 2.90 -10.41 -14.51
CA GLY A 274 1.44 -10.41 -14.58
C GLY A 274 0.93 -11.13 -15.82
N PHE A 275 -0.38 -11.21 -15.93
CA PHE A 275 -1.04 -11.86 -17.05
C PHE A 275 -2.27 -11.08 -17.52
N GLY A 276 -2.53 -11.13 -18.81
CA GLY A 276 -3.79 -10.70 -19.41
C GLY A 276 -4.74 -11.87 -19.64
N ASN A 277 -5.96 -11.56 -20.07
CA ASN A 277 -6.94 -12.56 -20.41
C ASN A 277 -6.53 -13.29 -21.69
N LEU A 278 -6.82 -14.60 -21.75
CA LEU A 278 -6.60 -15.43 -22.94
C LEU A 278 -7.32 -14.81 -24.14
N ARG A 279 -6.59 -14.64 -25.23
CA ARG A 279 -7.10 -14.38 -26.60
C ARG A 279 -7.33 -15.72 -27.28
N GLN A 280 -8.60 -16.04 -27.51
CA GLN A 280 -9.01 -17.31 -28.09
C GLN A 280 -8.56 -17.40 -29.55
N PRO A 281 -8.33 -18.59 -30.10
CA PRO A 281 -8.02 -18.78 -31.53
C PRO A 281 -9.06 -18.17 -32.46
N ASN A 282 -10.35 -18.22 -32.11
CA ASN A 282 -11.44 -17.66 -32.87
C ASN A 282 -11.67 -16.15 -32.65
N ALA A 283 -10.86 -15.49 -31.78
CA ALA A 283 -11.03 -14.07 -31.49
C ALA A 283 -10.42 -13.20 -32.60
N ASP A 284 -11.07 -12.09 -32.92
CA ASP A 284 -10.60 -11.12 -33.94
C ASP A 284 -9.29 -10.42 -33.54
N GLN A 285 -8.95 -10.41 -32.25
CA GLN A 285 -7.69 -9.88 -31.73
C GLN A 285 -6.50 -10.80 -31.97
N THR A 286 -6.73 -12.05 -32.38
CA THR A 286 -5.70 -13.05 -32.62
C THR A 286 -5.26 -13.05 -34.06
N VAL A 287 -4.01 -12.70 -34.34
CA VAL A 287 -3.38 -12.92 -35.65
C VAL A 287 -3.00 -14.39 -35.70
N ARG A 288 -3.87 -15.20 -36.32
CA ARG A 288 -3.75 -16.68 -36.29
C ARG A 288 -2.49 -17.22 -37.01
N ALA A 289 -1.94 -16.46 -37.97
CA ALA A 289 -0.65 -16.78 -38.57
C ALA A 289 0.51 -16.71 -37.56
N LEU A 290 0.41 -15.93 -36.48
CA LEU A 290 1.38 -15.84 -35.41
C LEU A 290 1.01 -16.76 -34.21
N PHE A 291 -0.28 -16.87 -33.92
CA PHE A 291 -0.82 -17.60 -32.78
C PHE A 291 -1.99 -18.50 -33.19
N PRO A 292 -1.73 -19.66 -33.87
CA PRO A 292 -2.80 -20.52 -34.40
C PRO A 292 -3.74 -21.10 -33.33
N ASP A 293 -3.25 -21.22 -32.08
CA ASP A 293 -4.01 -21.75 -30.94
C ASP A 293 -4.37 -20.67 -29.91
N GLY A 294 -4.39 -19.38 -30.33
CA GLY A 294 -4.57 -18.26 -29.45
C GLY A 294 -3.35 -17.98 -28.56
N PHE A 295 -3.47 -17.05 -27.66
CA PHE A 295 -2.37 -16.70 -26.76
C PHE A 295 -2.87 -16.04 -25.47
N GLN A 296 -2.08 -16.16 -24.42
CA GLN A 296 -2.24 -15.38 -23.21
C GLN A 296 -1.13 -14.34 -23.11
N PRO A 297 -1.47 -13.03 -23.12
CA PRO A 297 -0.46 -11.99 -22.95
C PRO A 297 0.09 -12.02 -21.53
N PHE A 298 1.39 -11.81 -21.38
CA PHE A 298 2.04 -11.64 -20.08
C PHE A 298 2.61 -10.23 -19.98
N LEU A 299 2.48 -9.67 -18.76
CA LEU A 299 3.06 -8.38 -18.41
C LEU A 299 4.29 -8.62 -17.54
N ARG A 300 5.42 -8.05 -17.93
CA ARG A 300 6.61 -7.96 -17.10
C ARG A 300 6.75 -6.53 -16.59
N VAL A 301 6.76 -6.37 -15.28
CA VAL A 301 6.97 -5.08 -14.64
C VAL A 301 8.32 -5.10 -13.94
N ARG A 302 9.14 -4.07 -14.18
CA ARG A 302 10.37 -3.82 -13.44
C ARG A 302 10.21 -2.54 -12.65
N SER A 303 10.39 -2.61 -11.33
CA SER A 303 10.40 -1.44 -10.48
C SER A 303 11.82 -1.21 -9.94
N ARG A 304 12.32 0.02 -10.10
CA ARG A 304 13.57 0.50 -9.48
C ARG A 304 13.21 1.61 -8.54
N ASP A 305 13.52 1.39 -7.27
CA ASP A 305 13.24 2.32 -6.19
C ASP A 305 14.55 2.73 -5.52
N ALA A 306 14.81 4.01 -5.40
CA ALA A 306 16.01 4.51 -4.76
C ALA A 306 15.70 5.69 -3.87
N SER A 307 16.32 5.76 -2.71
CA SER A 307 16.28 6.95 -1.88
C SER A 307 17.59 7.19 -1.12
N ILE A 308 17.85 8.45 -0.87
CA ILE A 308 18.92 8.88 0.01
C ILE A 308 18.40 10.04 0.86
N GLY A 309 18.73 10.04 2.14
CA GLY A 309 18.40 11.12 3.04
C GLY A 309 19.42 11.22 4.15
N GLY A 310 19.67 12.43 4.62
CA GLY A 310 20.59 12.67 5.69
C GLY A 310 20.35 14.01 6.35
N GLY A 311 21.10 14.27 7.43
CA GLY A 311 20.97 15.52 8.16
C GLY A 311 21.84 15.60 9.38
N ALA A 312 21.59 16.63 10.16
CA ALA A 312 22.30 16.93 11.39
C ALA A 312 21.31 17.30 12.51
N ARG A 313 21.53 16.72 13.69
CA ARG A 313 20.81 17.07 14.93
C ARG A 313 21.79 17.62 15.95
N TRP A 314 21.38 18.64 16.64
CA TRP A 314 22.19 19.21 17.72
C TRP A 314 21.30 19.83 18.80
N SER A 315 21.83 19.84 20.01
CA SER A 315 21.14 20.44 21.17
C SER A 315 21.98 21.59 21.71
N GLY A 316 21.31 22.64 22.17
CA GLY A 316 21.94 23.82 22.74
C GLY A 316 21.03 24.60 23.67
N LYS A 317 21.49 25.69 24.21
CA LYS A 317 20.68 26.56 25.10
C LYS A 317 19.41 27.09 24.42
N ALA A 318 19.41 27.20 23.09
CA ALA A 318 18.28 27.66 22.30
C ALA A 318 17.26 26.52 21.97
N GLY A 319 17.55 25.29 22.32
CA GLY A 319 16.69 24.11 22.08
C GLY A 319 17.41 23.03 21.28
N ASP A 320 16.63 22.05 20.82
CA ASP A 320 17.06 20.98 19.97
C ASP A 320 16.70 21.27 18.50
N PHE A 321 17.60 20.98 17.60
CA PHE A 321 17.46 21.25 16.17
C PHE A 321 17.66 19.97 15.34
N ASP A 322 16.92 19.82 14.25
CA ASP A 322 17.13 18.79 13.22
C ASP A 322 17.00 19.45 11.83
N LEU A 323 18.09 19.48 11.09
CA LEU A 323 18.11 19.86 9.68
C LEU A 323 18.30 18.60 8.84
N GLY A 324 17.33 18.28 7.99
CA GLY A 324 17.37 17.10 7.17
C GLY A 324 16.96 17.36 5.73
N ALA A 325 17.52 16.55 4.83
CA ALA A 325 17.11 16.49 3.43
C ALA A 325 17.00 15.04 2.99
N ASN A 326 16.03 14.75 2.12
CA ASN A 326 15.92 13.45 1.48
C ASN A 326 15.41 13.57 0.04
N TYR A 327 15.88 12.66 -0.80
CA TYR A 327 15.46 12.48 -2.18
C TYR A 327 15.04 11.03 -2.39
N GLY A 328 13.95 10.81 -3.10
CA GLY A 328 13.46 9.50 -3.49
C GLY A 328 13.00 9.48 -4.94
N ARG A 329 13.21 8.34 -5.58
CA ARG A 329 12.86 8.10 -6.98
C ARG A 329 12.35 6.68 -7.16
N ASN A 330 11.21 6.54 -7.81
CA ASN A 330 10.68 5.25 -8.24
C ASN A 330 10.41 5.27 -9.74
N ARG A 331 10.95 4.29 -10.49
CA ARG A 331 10.67 4.07 -11.91
C ARG A 331 10.07 2.71 -12.12
N VAL A 332 8.98 2.65 -12.87
CA VAL A 332 8.27 1.43 -13.24
C VAL A 332 8.30 1.28 -14.76
N GLU A 333 8.99 0.25 -15.23
CA GLU A 333 9.12 -0.15 -16.64
C GLU A 333 8.16 -1.30 -16.92
N SER A 334 7.43 -1.25 -18.03
CA SER A 334 6.42 -2.26 -18.37
C SER A 334 6.66 -2.83 -19.77
N LEU A 335 6.72 -4.16 -19.88
CA LEU A 335 6.89 -4.90 -21.12
C LEU A 335 5.81 -5.97 -21.23
N VAL A 336 5.05 -5.97 -22.30
CA VAL A 336 4.11 -7.05 -22.63
C VAL A 336 4.75 -8.01 -23.62
N TYR A 337 4.57 -9.31 -23.42
CA TYR A 337 5.11 -10.35 -24.30
C TYR A 337 4.10 -11.49 -24.49
N ASN A 338 4.38 -12.39 -25.46
CA ASN A 338 3.43 -13.40 -25.92
C ASN A 338 2.09 -12.75 -26.32
N THR A 339 2.17 -11.75 -27.18
CA THR A 339 1.04 -10.90 -27.60
C THR A 339 1.19 -10.50 -29.05
N ASN A 340 0.19 -9.82 -29.60
CA ASN A 340 0.27 -9.14 -30.90
C ASN A 340 -0.51 -7.82 -30.87
N ASN A 341 -0.23 -6.95 -31.85
CA ASN A 341 -1.11 -5.88 -32.28
C ASN A 341 -1.82 -6.32 -33.57
N ALA A 342 -3.10 -6.64 -33.47
CA ALA A 342 -3.86 -7.21 -34.60
C ALA A 342 -3.89 -6.27 -35.83
N SER A 343 -3.86 -4.95 -35.58
CA SER A 343 -3.85 -3.94 -36.65
C SER A 343 -2.53 -3.83 -37.45
N LEU A 344 -1.47 -4.52 -36.99
CA LEU A 344 -0.20 -4.66 -37.71
C LEU A 344 -0.15 -5.98 -38.52
N GLY A 345 -1.17 -6.83 -38.41
CA GLY A 345 -1.24 -8.11 -39.12
C GLY A 345 -0.05 -9.02 -38.77
N THR A 346 0.44 -9.74 -39.77
CA THR A 346 1.58 -10.68 -39.64
C THR A 346 2.92 -9.98 -39.37
N ALA A 347 3.02 -8.68 -39.60
CA ALA A 347 4.20 -7.88 -39.26
C ALA A 347 4.25 -7.47 -37.79
N SER A 348 3.24 -7.85 -36.99
CA SER A 348 3.20 -7.51 -35.58
C SER A 348 4.36 -8.18 -34.82
N PRO A 349 5.16 -7.44 -34.04
CA PRO A 349 6.01 -8.05 -33.01
C PRO A 349 5.16 -8.83 -32.00
N THR A 350 5.80 -9.74 -31.26
CA THR A 350 5.16 -10.54 -30.18
C THR A 350 5.55 -10.08 -28.77
N SER A 351 6.30 -8.98 -28.69
CA SER A 351 6.72 -8.32 -27.44
C SER A 351 6.86 -6.82 -27.70
N PHE A 352 6.43 -6.01 -26.74
CA PHE A 352 6.44 -4.55 -26.82
C PHE A 352 6.83 -3.94 -25.47
N ASP A 353 7.67 -2.91 -25.48
CA ASP A 353 7.75 -1.95 -24.40
C ASP A 353 6.47 -1.11 -24.39
N THR A 354 5.80 -1.05 -23.23
CA THR A 354 4.53 -0.32 -23.11
C THR A 354 4.69 1.06 -22.49
N GLY A 355 5.94 1.48 -22.27
CA GLY A 355 6.32 2.74 -21.68
C GLY A 355 6.48 2.68 -20.17
N ASP A 356 7.08 3.74 -19.63
CA ASP A 356 7.51 3.82 -18.25
C ASP A 356 6.77 4.90 -17.47
N LEU A 357 6.77 4.74 -16.14
CA LEU A 357 6.33 5.74 -15.18
C LEU A 357 7.49 6.11 -14.27
N LEU A 358 7.60 7.39 -13.92
CA LEU A 358 8.61 7.91 -13.00
C LEU A 358 7.95 8.82 -11.96
N ASN A 359 8.28 8.61 -10.69
CA ASN A 359 7.94 9.51 -9.59
C ASN A 359 9.21 9.93 -8.85
N GLU A 360 9.38 11.21 -8.61
CA GLU A 360 10.51 11.79 -7.89
C GLU A 360 10.02 12.73 -6.80
N GLN A 361 10.70 12.71 -5.66
CA GLN A 361 10.38 13.59 -4.53
C GLN A 361 11.65 14.00 -3.80
N ALA A 362 11.87 15.29 -3.61
CA ALA A 362 12.91 15.85 -2.76
C ALA A 362 12.26 16.64 -1.61
N ASN A 363 12.79 16.48 -0.41
CA ASN A 363 12.32 17.21 0.77
C ASN A 363 13.51 17.83 1.51
N VAL A 364 13.31 19.02 2.06
CA VAL A 364 14.20 19.65 3.03
C VAL A 364 13.35 20.06 4.23
N THR A 365 13.79 19.69 5.44
CA THR A 365 13.07 19.99 6.69
C THR A 365 14.00 20.61 7.71
N PHE A 366 13.48 21.58 8.43
CA PHE A 366 14.13 22.15 9.61
C PHE A 366 13.15 22.11 10.77
N ASP A 367 13.51 21.38 11.81
CA ASP A 367 12.71 21.17 13.01
C ASP A 367 13.44 21.76 14.21
N TRP A 368 12.73 22.43 15.09
CA TRP A 368 13.19 23.00 16.35
C TRP A 368 12.24 22.63 17.47
N LYS A 369 12.77 22.27 18.65
CA LYS A 369 11.98 22.03 19.83
C LYS A 369 12.68 22.57 21.08
N ARG A 370 11.88 23.04 22.06
CA ARG A 370 12.37 23.53 23.33
C ARG A 370 11.29 23.46 24.42
N PRO A 371 11.61 22.99 25.64
CA PRO A 371 10.78 23.18 26.82
C PRO A 371 10.95 24.60 27.37
N PHE A 372 9.85 25.22 27.80
CA PHE A 372 9.83 26.51 28.49
C PHE A 372 9.20 26.33 29.85
N GLU A 373 9.93 26.66 30.89
CA GLU A 373 9.39 26.73 32.24
C GLU A 373 8.47 27.96 32.34
N THR A 374 7.25 27.72 32.79
CA THR A 374 6.23 28.76 32.92
C THR A 374 5.70 28.73 34.37
N GLY A 375 5.69 29.85 35.05
CA GLY A 375 5.25 29.88 36.47
C GLY A 375 3.76 29.60 36.71
N PHE A 376 2.95 29.44 35.64
CA PHE A 376 1.50 29.25 35.73
C PHE A 376 1.02 27.88 35.21
N LEU A 377 1.85 27.12 34.49
CA LEU A 377 1.57 25.76 34.07
C LEU A 377 2.18 24.76 35.03
N ARG A 378 1.60 23.56 35.11
CA ARG A 378 2.07 22.55 36.05
C ARG A 378 3.34 21.84 35.56
N GLY A 379 3.52 21.72 34.25
CA GLY A 379 4.73 21.18 33.60
C GLY A 379 5.29 22.20 32.61
N PRO A 380 6.47 21.90 32.06
CA PRO A 380 7.04 22.77 31.04
C PRO A 380 6.12 22.84 29.82
N LEU A 381 6.07 23.98 29.18
CA LEU A 381 5.48 24.13 27.84
C LEU A 381 6.50 23.66 26.81
N ASN A 382 6.29 22.46 26.25
CA ASN A 382 7.08 21.97 25.14
C ASN A 382 6.60 22.64 23.86
N VAL A 383 7.48 23.36 23.20
CA VAL A 383 7.21 24.03 21.92
C VAL A 383 8.04 23.33 20.85
N ALA A 384 7.37 22.87 19.77
CA ALA A 384 8.04 22.39 18.58
C ALA A 384 7.55 23.17 17.36
N ALA A 385 8.46 23.58 16.49
CA ALA A 385 8.15 24.28 15.26
C ALA A 385 9.05 23.79 14.13
N GLY A 386 8.59 23.86 12.90
CA GLY A 386 9.42 23.48 11.79
C GLY A 386 8.97 24.08 10.47
N LEU A 387 9.90 24.05 9.51
CA LEU A 387 9.73 24.45 8.13
C LEU A 387 10.03 23.27 7.22
N ALA A 388 9.33 23.19 6.11
CA ALA A 388 9.53 22.16 5.11
C ALA A 388 9.40 22.73 3.70
N TYR A 389 10.29 22.28 2.82
CA TYR A 389 10.18 22.45 1.37
C TYR A 389 10.13 21.06 0.74
N ARG A 390 9.26 20.89 -0.26
CA ARG A 390 9.14 19.64 -1.03
C ARG A 390 8.98 19.97 -2.51
N HIS A 391 9.78 19.28 -3.34
CA HIS A 391 9.66 19.26 -4.79
C HIS A 391 9.20 17.86 -5.23
N GLU A 392 8.20 17.78 -6.08
CA GLU A 392 7.64 16.55 -6.62
C GLU A 392 7.62 16.59 -8.14
N ALA A 393 7.88 15.45 -8.78
CA ALA A 393 7.77 15.29 -10.22
C ALA A 393 7.18 13.93 -10.58
N TYR A 394 6.30 13.92 -11.55
CA TYR A 394 5.72 12.72 -12.12
C TYR A 394 5.85 12.76 -13.64
N GLN A 395 6.27 11.63 -14.25
CA GLN A 395 6.48 11.55 -15.68
C GLN A 395 5.94 10.23 -16.24
N VAL A 396 5.28 10.34 -17.39
CA VAL A 396 4.85 9.22 -18.24
C VAL A 396 5.71 9.24 -19.50
N PHE A 397 6.29 8.11 -19.87
CA PHE A 397 7.07 7.91 -21.08
C PHE A 397 6.26 7.09 -22.09
N GLU A 398 6.37 7.40 -23.36
CA GLU A 398 5.76 6.62 -24.45
C GLU A 398 6.35 5.22 -24.55
N GLY A 399 5.55 4.26 -25.01
CA GLY A 399 6.00 2.93 -25.37
C GLY A 399 6.40 2.80 -26.85
N ASP A 400 6.84 1.59 -27.22
CA ASP A 400 7.11 1.25 -28.62
C ASP A 400 5.90 1.58 -29.51
N TYR A 401 6.15 2.06 -30.73
CA TYR A 401 5.09 2.41 -31.69
C TYR A 401 4.04 1.29 -31.84
N GLY A 402 4.46 0.04 -31.99
CA GLY A 402 3.55 -1.10 -32.13
C GLY A 402 2.71 -1.38 -30.87
N SER A 403 3.11 -0.87 -29.70
CA SER A 403 2.38 -1.08 -28.45
C SER A 403 1.08 -0.27 -28.35
N TRP A 404 0.97 0.86 -29.07
CA TRP A 404 -0.18 1.78 -29.02
C TRP A 404 -0.78 2.11 -30.39
N ALA A 405 -0.04 1.92 -31.50
CA ALA A 405 -0.45 2.37 -32.80
C ALA A 405 -1.59 1.58 -33.43
N ASN A 406 -2.33 2.23 -34.32
CA ASN A 406 -3.20 1.58 -35.28
C ASN A 406 -2.44 1.42 -36.62
N GLY A 407 -2.06 0.17 -36.94
CA GLY A 407 -1.33 -0.15 -38.15
C GLY A 407 -2.19 -0.21 -39.43
N GLY A 408 -3.52 -0.14 -39.29
CA GLY A 408 -4.44 -0.08 -40.41
C GLY A 408 -4.68 -1.42 -41.14
N VAL A 409 -3.98 -2.51 -40.79
CA VAL A 409 -4.22 -3.84 -41.39
C VAL A 409 -5.55 -4.38 -40.84
N PRO A 410 -6.48 -4.81 -41.74
CA PRO A 410 -7.74 -5.39 -41.33
C PRO A 410 -7.57 -6.79 -40.71
N ILE A 411 -8.64 -7.32 -40.09
CA ILE A 411 -8.71 -8.71 -39.68
C ILE A 411 -8.43 -9.60 -40.88
N LEU A 412 -7.44 -10.50 -40.77
CA LEU A 412 -6.89 -11.21 -41.90
C LEU A 412 -7.75 -12.41 -42.36
N ASP A 413 -8.47 -13.05 -41.43
CA ASP A 413 -9.20 -14.28 -41.68
C ASP A 413 -10.39 -14.43 -40.68
N GLY A 414 -11.17 -15.54 -40.83
CA GLY A 414 -12.37 -15.81 -40.05
C GLY A 414 -13.62 -15.04 -40.53
N PRO A 415 -14.74 -15.13 -39.78
CA PRO A 415 -16.02 -14.54 -40.19
C PRO A 415 -16.01 -13.00 -40.32
N ASN A 416 -15.06 -12.36 -39.68
CA ASN A 416 -14.90 -10.89 -39.66
C ASN A 416 -13.72 -10.40 -40.54
N ALA A 417 -13.18 -11.25 -41.42
CA ALA A 417 -12.10 -10.86 -42.35
C ALA A 417 -12.44 -9.58 -43.12
N GLY A 418 -11.46 -8.68 -43.26
CA GLY A 418 -11.64 -7.39 -43.90
C GLY A 418 -12.20 -6.26 -43.05
N LYS A 419 -12.72 -6.55 -41.85
CA LYS A 419 -13.16 -5.54 -40.89
C LYS A 419 -11.96 -4.94 -40.13
N VAL A 420 -12.20 -3.79 -39.46
CA VAL A 420 -11.19 -3.09 -38.66
C VAL A 420 -10.66 -3.99 -37.57
N ALA A 421 -9.33 -4.18 -37.51
CA ALA A 421 -8.68 -4.91 -36.44
C ALA A 421 -8.43 -4.02 -35.21
N THR A 422 -8.39 -4.64 -34.04
CA THR A 422 -8.13 -3.95 -32.78
C THR A 422 -6.69 -3.43 -32.74
N PRO A 423 -6.47 -2.12 -32.58
CA PRO A 423 -5.14 -1.54 -32.42
C PRO A 423 -4.50 -1.85 -31.07
N ALA A 424 -3.23 -1.50 -30.94
CA ALA A 424 -2.38 -1.66 -29.77
C ALA A 424 -2.07 -3.12 -29.41
N SER A 425 -1.05 -3.32 -28.57
CA SER A 425 -0.72 -4.64 -28.05
C SER A 425 -1.85 -5.19 -27.18
N GLN A 426 -2.15 -6.48 -27.37
CA GLN A 426 -3.25 -7.12 -26.65
C GLN A 426 -2.89 -7.41 -25.21
N GLY A 427 -3.85 -7.20 -24.30
CA GLY A 427 -3.69 -7.35 -22.86
C GLY A 427 -3.27 -6.05 -22.17
N PHE A 428 -2.20 -5.42 -22.64
CA PHE A 428 -1.62 -4.21 -22.06
C PHE A 428 -1.14 -3.28 -23.18
N GLY A 429 -2.00 -2.34 -23.62
CA GLY A 429 -1.63 -1.32 -24.61
C GLY A 429 -0.62 -0.33 -24.02
N GLY A 430 0.31 0.15 -24.84
CA GLY A 430 1.33 1.11 -24.44
C GLY A 430 0.80 2.54 -24.31
N PHE A 431 1.61 3.40 -23.69
CA PHE A 431 1.38 4.85 -23.68
C PHE A 431 1.72 5.43 -25.05
N SER A 432 0.80 6.21 -25.60
CA SER A 432 1.03 6.95 -26.84
C SER A 432 1.81 8.25 -26.56
N PRO A 433 2.35 8.94 -27.60
CA PRO A 433 2.95 10.26 -27.41
C PRO A 433 2.01 11.28 -26.73
N ASP A 434 0.68 11.19 -27.01
CA ASP A 434 -0.34 12.03 -26.38
C ASP A 434 -0.58 11.73 -24.89
N ASP A 435 -0.10 10.58 -24.41
CA ASP A 435 -0.17 10.19 -23.00
C ASP A 435 1.09 10.59 -22.24
N ALA A 436 2.21 10.79 -22.95
CA ALA A 436 3.51 11.13 -22.38
C ALA A 436 3.56 12.58 -21.89
N GLY A 437 4.36 12.82 -20.86
CA GLY A 437 4.57 14.15 -20.31
C GLY A 437 5.13 14.15 -18.92
N ARG A 438 5.60 15.32 -18.45
CA ARG A 438 6.12 15.55 -17.10
C ARG A 438 5.34 16.65 -16.40
N SER A 439 5.00 16.44 -15.14
CA SER A 439 4.37 17.43 -14.26
C SER A 439 5.20 17.57 -12.99
N THR A 440 5.28 18.79 -12.46
CA THR A 440 6.05 19.11 -11.24
C THR A 440 5.22 19.94 -10.30
N ARG A 441 5.58 19.91 -9.03
CA ARG A 441 4.94 20.72 -7.98
C ARG A 441 5.96 21.05 -6.88
N ASP A 442 5.86 22.30 -6.39
CA ASP A 442 6.61 22.78 -5.24
C ASP A 442 5.66 23.01 -4.06
N VAL A 443 6.14 22.68 -2.86
CA VAL A 443 5.39 22.85 -1.61
C VAL A 443 6.29 23.50 -0.57
N VAL A 444 5.80 24.55 0.06
CA VAL A 444 6.44 25.19 1.23
C VAL A 444 5.47 25.16 2.39
N GLY A 445 5.93 24.78 3.56
CA GLY A 445 5.06 24.74 4.73
C GLY A 445 5.77 24.93 6.06
N GLY A 446 4.99 25.19 7.09
CA GLY A 446 5.46 25.29 8.46
C GLY A 446 4.42 24.78 9.46
N TYR A 447 4.90 24.35 10.60
CA TYR A 447 4.05 23.87 11.70
C TYR A 447 4.49 24.43 13.04
N LEU A 448 3.54 24.43 13.99
CA LEU A 448 3.75 24.72 15.41
C LEU A 448 2.99 23.67 16.23
N GLU A 449 3.65 23.12 17.25
CA GLU A 449 3.06 22.22 18.24
C GLU A 449 3.39 22.70 19.64
N LEU A 450 2.39 22.71 20.51
CA LEU A 450 2.47 23.07 21.92
C LEU A 450 1.96 21.89 22.75
N GLU A 451 2.76 21.40 23.68
CA GLU A 451 2.38 20.32 24.61
C GLU A 451 2.72 20.70 26.03
N THR A 452 1.79 20.48 26.97
CA THR A 452 2.00 20.75 28.39
C THR A 452 1.08 19.89 29.26
N GLU A 453 1.45 19.72 30.52
CA GLU A 453 0.53 19.29 31.58
C GLU A 453 -0.21 20.52 32.13
N LEU A 454 -1.46 20.70 31.70
CA LEU A 454 -2.28 21.85 32.04
C LEU A 454 -2.78 21.79 33.49
N ALA A 455 -3.16 20.59 33.96
CA ALA A 455 -3.57 20.29 35.34
C ALA A 455 -3.04 18.88 35.68
N LYS A 456 -3.12 18.51 37.00
CA LYS A 456 -2.63 17.19 37.44
C LYS A 456 -3.23 16.07 36.59
N GLY A 457 -2.36 15.36 35.89
CA GLY A 457 -2.71 14.24 35.02
C GLY A 457 -3.42 14.65 33.72
N LEU A 458 -3.61 15.94 33.42
CA LEU A 458 -4.21 16.43 32.18
C LEU A 458 -3.12 16.99 31.27
N ARG A 459 -2.75 16.19 30.26
CA ARG A 459 -1.87 16.60 29.17
C ARG A 459 -2.69 17.11 28.00
N VAL A 460 -2.25 18.22 27.43
CA VAL A 460 -2.87 18.88 26.27
C VAL A 460 -1.81 19.07 25.19
N THR A 461 -2.12 18.66 23.97
CA THR A 461 -1.29 18.89 22.79
C THR A 461 -2.12 19.66 21.75
N ALA A 462 -1.65 20.82 21.33
CA ALA A 462 -2.25 21.62 20.26
C ALA A 462 -1.25 21.75 19.12
N SER A 463 -1.65 21.47 17.89
CA SER A 463 -0.80 21.59 16.72
C SER A 463 -1.52 22.29 15.57
N GLY A 464 -0.75 23.06 14.78
CA GLY A 464 -1.22 23.74 13.58
C GLY A 464 -0.17 23.70 12.49
N ARG A 465 -0.62 23.61 11.23
CA ARG A 465 0.22 23.56 10.03
C ARG A 465 -0.39 24.33 8.89
N VAL A 466 0.44 25.05 8.16
CA VAL A 466 0.09 25.74 6.93
C VAL A 466 1.05 25.27 5.84
N GLU A 467 0.53 24.92 4.66
CA GLU A 467 1.33 24.55 3.49
C GLU A 467 0.78 25.25 2.24
N HIS A 468 1.67 25.74 1.40
CA HIS A 468 1.37 26.33 0.10
C HIS A 468 1.90 25.46 -1.03
N TYR A 469 1.04 25.11 -1.94
CA TYR A 469 1.29 24.28 -3.12
C TYR A 469 1.23 25.13 -4.38
N SER A 470 2.18 24.95 -5.29
CA SER A 470 2.28 25.74 -6.52
C SER A 470 1.13 25.54 -7.51
N ASP A 471 0.37 24.44 -7.38
CA ASP A 471 -0.70 24.07 -8.32
C ASP A 471 -2.11 24.37 -7.82
N PHE A 472 -2.41 24.27 -6.53
CA PHE A 472 -3.78 24.47 -6.01
C PHE A 472 -3.88 25.43 -4.81
N GLY A 473 -2.77 26.01 -4.34
CA GLY A 473 -2.78 27.06 -3.31
C GLY A 473 -2.53 26.55 -1.89
N THR A 474 -3.17 27.17 -0.89
CA THR A 474 -2.81 27.03 0.52
C THR A 474 -3.81 26.17 1.30
N THR A 475 -3.28 25.30 2.18
CA THR A 475 -4.02 24.52 3.16
C THR A 475 -3.60 24.91 4.57
N ALA A 476 -4.56 24.89 5.51
CA ALA A 476 -4.31 25.13 6.93
C ALA A 476 -5.06 24.08 7.75
N ASN A 477 -4.37 23.47 8.71
CA ASN A 477 -4.91 22.39 9.54
C ASN A 477 -4.52 22.59 10.99
N ALA A 478 -5.41 22.16 11.90
CA ALA A 478 -5.21 22.23 13.33
C ALA A 478 -5.67 20.94 14.01
N ARG A 479 -5.07 20.62 15.15
CA ARG A 479 -5.43 19.47 15.97
C ARG A 479 -5.28 19.82 17.45
N LEU A 480 -6.23 19.36 18.25
CA LEU A 480 -6.19 19.35 19.70
C LEU A 480 -6.28 17.90 20.20
N ALA A 481 -5.35 17.49 21.04
CA ALA A 481 -5.40 16.18 21.68
C ALA A 481 -5.24 16.33 23.20
N LEU A 482 -5.99 15.50 23.91
CA LEU A 482 -6.09 15.51 25.37
C LEU A 482 -5.80 14.11 25.90
N ARG A 483 -5.08 14.02 27.02
CA ARG A 483 -4.96 12.79 27.80
C ARG A 483 -5.13 13.12 29.27
N TYR A 484 -6.07 12.43 29.92
CA TYR A 484 -6.35 12.60 31.34
C TYR A 484 -6.15 11.31 32.10
N GLU A 485 -5.25 11.31 33.06
CA GLU A 485 -5.01 10.22 33.99
C GLU A 485 -6.07 10.23 35.11
N VAL A 486 -7.15 9.46 34.88
CA VAL A 486 -8.25 9.29 35.84
C VAL A 486 -7.72 8.63 37.12
N THR A 487 -6.84 7.64 36.93
CA THR A 487 -6.05 7.01 38.00
C THR A 487 -4.67 6.66 37.42
N PRO A 488 -3.66 6.28 38.26
CA PRO A 488 -2.36 5.80 37.72
C PRO A 488 -2.45 4.59 36.79
N LYS A 489 -3.60 3.91 36.76
CA LYS A 489 -3.85 2.70 35.94
C LYS A 489 -4.88 2.90 34.86
N LEU A 490 -5.58 4.03 34.82
CA LEU A 490 -6.64 4.31 33.86
C LEU A 490 -6.50 5.73 33.34
N ALA A 491 -6.32 5.85 32.04
CA ALA A 491 -6.33 7.15 31.36
C ALA A 491 -7.43 7.20 30.30
N TRP A 492 -8.03 8.36 30.17
CA TRP A 492 -8.86 8.75 29.03
C TRP A 492 -8.00 9.55 28.05
N ARG A 493 -8.24 9.36 26.75
CA ARG A 493 -7.65 10.18 25.70
C ARG A 493 -8.70 10.59 24.68
N GLY A 494 -8.49 11.71 24.01
CA GLY A 494 -9.37 12.15 22.93
C GLY A 494 -8.68 13.18 22.05
N SER A 495 -9.06 13.23 20.79
CA SER A 495 -8.56 14.22 19.85
C SER A 495 -9.65 14.72 18.90
N ALA A 496 -9.47 15.95 18.44
CA ALA A 496 -10.24 16.56 17.38
C ALA A 496 -9.28 17.33 16.49
N GLY A 497 -9.41 17.17 15.16
CA GLY A 497 -8.52 17.88 14.23
C GLY A 497 -9.01 17.85 12.81
N THR A 498 -8.43 18.73 12.00
CA THR A 498 -8.59 18.73 10.55
C THR A 498 -7.40 18.10 9.88
N GLY A 499 -7.63 17.53 8.71
CA GLY A 499 -6.61 16.94 7.87
C GLY A 499 -6.88 17.24 6.41
N TYR A 500 -5.93 16.90 5.57
CA TYR A 500 -6.09 17.00 4.13
C TYR A 500 -5.17 16.04 3.39
N ARG A 501 -5.52 15.79 2.13
CA ARG A 501 -4.66 15.12 1.17
C ARG A 501 -4.61 15.93 -0.12
N ALA A 502 -3.40 16.28 -0.55
CA ALA A 502 -3.19 16.87 -1.85
C ALA A 502 -3.50 15.86 -2.96
N PRO A 503 -4.08 16.26 -4.11
CA PRO A 503 -4.11 15.39 -5.27
C PRO A 503 -2.71 14.91 -5.59
N SER A 504 -2.47 13.62 -5.81
CA SER A 504 -1.16 13.18 -6.26
C SER A 504 -0.88 13.70 -7.68
N LEU A 505 0.40 13.89 -8.02
CA LEU A 505 0.75 14.25 -9.41
C LEU A 505 0.32 13.15 -10.40
N GLY A 506 0.33 11.87 -9.98
CA GLY A 506 -0.23 10.80 -10.77
C GLY A 506 -1.72 10.98 -11.05
N GLN A 507 -2.53 11.35 -10.07
CA GLN A 507 -3.96 11.62 -10.27
C GLN A 507 -4.22 12.80 -11.21
N SER A 508 -3.36 13.82 -11.18
CA SER A 508 -3.49 15.00 -12.04
C SER A 508 -2.98 14.77 -13.46
N ALA A 509 -1.87 14.02 -13.61
CA ALA A 509 -1.07 13.97 -14.84
C ALA A 509 -1.13 12.64 -15.61
N TYR A 510 -1.62 11.57 -15.02
CA TYR A 510 -1.68 10.27 -15.69
C TYR A 510 -2.70 10.29 -16.82
N SER A 511 -2.27 9.80 -17.98
CA SER A 511 -3.11 9.66 -19.17
C SER A 511 -2.89 8.29 -19.79
N ARG A 512 -3.93 7.72 -20.38
CA ARG A 512 -3.84 6.48 -21.13
C ARG A 512 -4.91 6.38 -22.20
N THR A 513 -4.51 6.08 -23.41
CA THR A 513 -5.40 5.81 -24.52
C THR A 513 -5.70 4.31 -24.60
N ILE A 514 -6.98 3.95 -24.61
CA ILE A 514 -7.45 2.55 -24.59
C ILE A 514 -8.30 2.30 -25.84
N PRO A 515 -7.70 1.80 -26.93
CA PRO A 515 -8.44 1.47 -28.13
C PRO A 515 -9.31 0.22 -27.90
N ASN A 516 -10.53 0.26 -28.44
CA ASN A 516 -11.47 -0.86 -28.40
C ASN A 516 -12.25 -0.89 -29.72
N ILE A 517 -12.85 -2.02 -30.06
CA ILE A 517 -13.78 -2.16 -31.18
C ILE A 517 -15.18 -2.42 -30.61
N THR A 518 -16.13 -1.60 -31.02
CA THR A 518 -17.55 -1.76 -30.66
C THR A 518 -18.37 -1.80 -31.95
N ASN A 519 -19.09 -2.89 -32.17
CA ASN A 519 -19.91 -3.10 -33.36
C ASN A 519 -19.12 -2.92 -34.67
N GLY A 520 -17.85 -3.40 -34.71
CA GLY A 520 -16.99 -3.31 -35.90
C GLY A 520 -16.40 -1.92 -36.17
N VAL A 521 -16.59 -0.95 -35.25
CA VAL A 521 -16.05 0.41 -35.36
C VAL A 521 -15.06 0.64 -34.22
N LEU A 522 -13.98 1.37 -34.52
CA LEU A 522 -13.02 1.78 -33.50
C LEU A 522 -13.71 2.69 -32.45
N ALA A 523 -13.66 2.30 -31.21
CA ALA A 523 -14.24 2.97 -30.07
C ALA A 523 -13.15 3.21 -29.01
N THR A 524 -12.36 4.26 -29.21
CA THR A 524 -11.23 4.58 -28.30
C THR A 524 -11.74 5.30 -27.06
N ASN A 525 -11.36 4.81 -25.88
CA ASN A 525 -11.59 5.48 -24.62
C ASN A 525 -10.29 6.13 -24.11
N LYS A 526 -10.41 7.26 -23.46
CA LYS A 526 -9.28 8.00 -22.88
C LYS A 526 -9.41 8.03 -21.34
N LEU A 527 -8.41 7.52 -20.62
CA LEU A 527 -8.19 8.01 -19.27
C LEU A 527 -7.44 9.33 -19.44
N ALA A 528 -8.13 10.43 -19.20
CA ALA A 528 -7.69 11.75 -19.58
C ALA A 528 -7.10 12.50 -18.37
N ARG A 529 -6.01 13.21 -18.59
CA ARG A 529 -5.53 14.20 -17.63
C ARG A 529 -6.65 15.17 -17.30
N VAL A 530 -6.77 15.56 -16.04
CA VAL A 530 -7.85 16.43 -15.57
C VAL A 530 -7.86 17.78 -16.30
N ASP A 531 -6.67 18.30 -16.61
CA ASP A 531 -6.46 19.57 -17.33
C ASP A 531 -6.53 19.46 -18.86
N SER A 532 -6.74 18.25 -19.40
CA SER A 532 -6.83 18.05 -20.84
C SER A 532 -8.12 18.61 -21.44
N ALA A 533 -8.08 18.98 -22.73
CA ALA A 533 -9.26 19.43 -23.43
C ALA A 533 -10.37 18.38 -23.51
N VAL A 534 -10.00 17.09 -23.61
CA VAL A 534 -10.95 15.95 -23.58
C VAL A 534 -11.71 15.89 -22.26
N ALA A 535 -11.00 15.95 -21.12
CA ALA A 535 -11.62 15.91 -19.79
C ALA A 535 -12.50 17.14 -19.55
N ARG A 536 -12.00 18.34 -19.91
CA ARG A 536 -12.76 19.59 -19.75
C ARG A 536 -14.03 19.62 -20.62
N ALA A 537 -13.99 19.05 -21.82
CA ALA A 537 -15.18 18.93 -22.65
C ALA A 537 -16.28 18.10 -21.97
N LEU A 538 -15.92 17.11 -21.17
CA LEU A 538 -16.85 16.30 -20.39
C LEU A 538 -17.13 16.88 -18.98
N GLY A 539 -16.68 18.11 -18.69
CA GLY A 539 -16.98 18.82 -17.46
C GLY A 539 -16.01 18.58 -16.31
N ALA A 540 -14.80 18.05 -16.57
CA ALA A 540 -13.75 17.99 -15.56
C ALA A 540 -13.35 19.38 -15.06
N THR A 541 -13.10 19.48 -13.77
CA THR A 541 -12.55 20.67 -13.09
C THR A 541 -11.20 20.34 -12.48
N PRO A 542 -10.29 21.31 -12.31
CA PRO A 542 -9.04 21.08 -11.59
C PRO A 542 -9.28 20.41 -10.25
N LEU A 543 -8.41 19.47 -9.88
CA LEU A 543 -8.50 18.80 -8.58
C LEU A 543 -8.19 19.76 -7.45
N THR A 544 -8.94 19.63 -6.38
CA THR A 544 -8.71 20.32 -5.10
C THR A 544 -8.30 19.32 -4.03
N PRO A 545 -7.65 19.76 -2.95
CA PRO A 545 -7.34 18.86 -1.83
C PRO A 545 -8.60 18.26 -1.22
N GLU A 546 -8.52 16.99 -0.87
CA GLU A 546 -9.49 16.37 0.04
C GLU A 546 -9.34 17.01 1.42
N LYS A 547 -10.45 17.21 2.10
CA LYS A 547 -10.49 17.79 3.45
C LYS A 547 -11.04 16.77 4.43
N ALA A 548 -10.37 16.58 5.54
CA ALA A 548 -10.80 15.64 6.55
C ALA A 548 -11.06 16.30 7.89
N THR A 549 -12.05 15.77 8.61
CA THR A 549 -12.29 16.04 10.02
C THR A 549 -12.19 14.71 10.78
N ASN A 550 -11.28 14.67 11.75
CA ASN A 550 -11.02 13.49 12.57
C ASN A 550 -11.44 13.75 14.01
N LEU A 551 -12.17 12.81 14.59
CA LEU A 551 -12.57 12.80 16.01
C LEU A 551 -12.21 11.41 16.56
N SER A 552 -11.54 11.37 17.72
CA SER A 552 -11.30 10.14 18.44
C SER A 552 -11.46 10.30 19.95
N THR A 553 -11.86 9.21 20.63
CA THR A 553 -11.92 9.13 22.08
C THR A 553 -11.67 7.70 22.52
N GLY A 554 -10.94 7.50 23.61
CA GLY A 554 -10.59 6.15 24.05
C GLY A 554 -10.16 6.06 25.50
N LEU A 555 -9.99 4.83 25.93
CA LEU A 555 -9.52 4.47 27.27
C LEU A 555 -8.26 3.61 27.17
N VAL A 556 -7.32 3.87 28.05
CA VAL A 556 -6.10 3.07 28.26
C VAL A 556 -6.13 2.57 29.69
N TRP A 557 -6.19 1.26 29.86
CA TRP A 557 -6.22 0.61 31.18
C TRP A 557 -5.02 -0.32 31.35
N THR A 558 -4.20 -0.03 32.37
CA THR A 558 -2.97 -0.77 32.69
C THR A 558 -2.99 -1.17 34.17
N PRO A 559 -3.85 -2.17 34.55
CA PRO A 559 -4.02 -2.55 35.94
C PRO A 559 -2.76 -3.15 36.57
N SER A 560 -1.88 -3.71 35.75
CA SER A 560 -0.57 -4.22 36.15
C SER A 560 0.46 -4.01 35.04
N ASN A 561 1.73 -4.28 35.35
CA ASN A 561 2.79 -4.26 34.33
C ASN A 561 2.67 -5.38 33.28
N ASP A 562 1.84 -6.37 33.54
CA ASP A 562 1.67 -7.53 32.62
C ASP A 562 0.38 -7.44 31.80
N LEU A 563 -0.57 -6.54 32.12
CA LEU A 563 -1.85 -6.40 31.44
C LEU A 563 -2.05 -4.98 30.94
N SER A 564 -2.35 -4.84 29.68
CA SER A 564 -2.80 -3.58 29.07
C SER A 564 -4.03 -3.80 28.19
N LEU A 565 -4.95 -2.85 28.23
CA LEU A 565 -6.14 -2.79 27.40
C LEU A 565 -6.31 -1.37 26.85
N THR A 566 -6.57 -1.26 25.56
CA THR A 566 -6.98 0.00 24.92
C THR A 566 -8.26 -0.19 24.15
N VAL A 567 -9.14 0.81 24.19
CA VAL A 567 -10.35 0.87 23.36
C VAL A 567 -10.50 2.30 22.86
N ASP A 568 -10.55 2.46 21.53
CA ASP A 568 -10.63 3.77 20.89
C ASP A 568 -11.80 3.80 19.90
N PHE A 569 -12.65 4.79 20.01
CA PHE A 569 -13.71 5.11 19.07
C PHE A 569 -13.22 6.23 18.16
N TYR A 570 -13.53 6.14 16.87
CA TYR A 570 -13.11 7.16 15.91
C TYR A 570 -14.19 7.48 14.89
N GLN A 571 -14.11 8.69 14.36
CA GLN A 571 -14.85 9.11 13.17
C GLN A 571 -13.92 9.95 12.30
N THR A 572 -13.84 9.60 11.01
CA THR A 572 -13.17 10.38 9.98
C THR A 572 -14.21 10.76 8.92
N THR A 573 -14.42 12.05 8.70
CA THR A 573 -15.22 12.56 7.59
C THR A 573 -14.26 13.13 6.56
N ILE A 574 -14.43 12.78 5.29
CA ILE A 574 -13.62 13.30 4.18
C ILE A 574 -14.56 13.94 3.18
N ASP A 575 -14.40 15.24 2.98
CA ASP A 575 -15.11 16.03 1.97
C ASP A 575 -14.24 16.18 0.72
N ASP A 576 -14.86 16.31 -0.45
CA ASP A 576 -14.19 16.45 -1.73
C ASP A 576 -13.21 15.31 -2.06
N ARG A 577 -13.52 14.06 -1.66
CA ARG A 577 -12.65 12.90 -1.90
C ARG A 577 -12.43 12.66 -3.38
N ILE A 578 -11.16 12.45 -3.76
CA ILE A 578 -10.75 12.26 -5.14
C ILE A 578 -11.00 10.81 -5.55
N ALA A 579 -11.76 10.63 -6.61
CA ALA A 579 -12.04 9.33 -7.20
C ALA A 579 -11.82 9.36 -8.72
N LEU A 580 -11.51 8.20 -9.28
CA LEU A 580 -11.53 8.02 -10.73
C LEU A 580 -12.98 7.81 -11.16
N SER A 581 -13.46 8.65 -12.10
CA SER A 581 -14.83 8.52 -12.60
C SER A 581 -15.07 7.16 -13.26
N GLU A 582 -16.33 6.79 -13.45
CA GLU A 582 -16.70 5.77 -14.42
C GLU A 582 -16.22 6.14 -15.82
N THR A 583 -16.09 5.16 -16.70
CA THR A 583 -15.86 5.43 -18.11
C THR A 583 -17.14 6.01 -18.71
N LEU A 584 -17.16 7.32 -18.88
CA LEU A 584 -18.29 8.07 -19.46
C LEU A 584 -18.39 7.74 -20.94
N THR A 585 -19.47 7.09 -21.35
CA THR A 585 -19.71 6.64 -22.75
C THR A 585 -21.17 6.89 -23.14
N GLY A 586 -21.50 6.64 -24.39
CA GLY A 586 -22.84 6.78 -24.91
C GLY A 586 -22.97 7.88 -25.98
N THR A 587 -24.18 8.03 -26.53
CA THR A 587 -24.43 8.92 -27.67
C THR A 587 -24.14 10.38 -27.34
N LEU A 588 -24.62 10.88 -26.19
CA LEU A 588 -24.36 12.26 -25.76
C LEU A 588 -22.87 12.54 -25.57
N VAL A 589 -22.16 11.63 -24.90
CA VAL A 589 -20.70 11.77 -24.68
C VAL A 589 -19.96 11.85 -26.01
N ARG A 590 -20.30 10.97 -26.98
CA ARG A 590 -19.70 10.99 -28.31
C ARG A 590 -20.00 12.31 -29.05
N GLN A 591 -21.21 12.84 -28.96
CA GLN A 591 -21.59 14.13 -29.54
C GLN A 591 -20.79 15.27 -28.94
N VAL A 592 -20.67 15.31 -27.61
CA VAL A 592 -19.88 16.32 -26.90
C VAL A 592 -18.41 16.26 -27.32
N LEU A 593 -17.80 15.07 -27.33
CA LEU A 593 -16.40 14.89 -27.73
C LEU A 593 -16.18 15.27 -29.19
N THR A 594 -17.07 14.85 -30.09
CA THR A 594 -16.99 15.23 -31.53
C THR A 594 -17.10 16.74 -31.74
N SER A 595 -18.05 17.40 -31.06
CA SER A 595 -18.23 18.86 -31.12
C SER A 595 -17.04 19.62 -30.54
N ALA A 596 -16.33 19.02 -29.58
CA ALA A 596 -15.10 19.56 -29.00
C ALA A 596 -13.83 19.28 -29.84
N GLY A 597 -13.96 18.64 -31.02
CA GLY A 597 -12.83 18.35 -31.92
C GLY A 597 -12.17 16.99 -31.67
N PHE A 598 -12.80 16.06 -30.93
CA PHE A 598 -12.27 14.74 -30.59
C PHE A 598 -13.14 13.59 -31.13
N PRO A 599 -13.36 13.48 -32.43
CA PRO A 599 -14.26 12.49 -33.01
C PRO A 599 -13.78 11.05 -32.89
N THR A 600 -12.48 10.84 -32.63
CA THR A 600 -11.88 9.53 -32.45
C THR A 600 -12.16 8.89 -31.11
N TYR A 601 -12.55 9.67 -30.11
CA TYR A 601 -12.89 9.16 -28.77
C TYR A 601 -14.39 8.85 -28.66
N SER A 602 -14.71 7.66 -28.16
CA SER A 602 -16.06 7.22 -27.87
C SER A 602 -16.45 7.42 -26.41
N GLY A 603 -15.47 7.67 -25.55
CA GLY A 603 -15.64 7.95 -24.14
C GLY A 603 -14.36 8.35 -23.45
N ALA A 604 -14.48 8.82 -22.22
CA ALA A 604 -13.36 9.11 -21.36
C ALA A 604 -13.70 8.90 -19.89
N GLN A 605 -12.65 8.80 -19.07
CA GLN A 605 -12.69 8.87 -17.62
C GLN A 605 -11.60 9.83 -17.12
N TYR A 606 -11.80 10.41 -15.97
CA TYR A 606 -10.86 11.36 -15.37
C TYR A 606 -11.00 11.36 -13.85
N PHE A 607 -9.97 11.84 -13.15
CA PHE A 607 -10.05 12.04 -11.71
C PHE A 607 -10.89 13.26 -11.36
N THR A 608 -11.64 13.18 -10.28
CA THR A 608 -12.53 14.26 -9.85
C THR A 608 -12.77 14.20 -8.34
N ASN A 609 -12.97 15.34 -7.70
CA ASN A 609 -13.46 15.42 -6.33
C ASN A 609 -14.96 15.11 -6.35
N ALA A 610 -15.33 13.84 -6.23
CA ALA A 610 -16.66 13.36 -6.58
C ALA A 610 -17.51 12.94 -5.39
N VAL A 611 -16.93 12.64 -4.23
CA VAL A 611 -17.65 12.03 -3.11
C VAL A 611 -17.23 12.63 -1.77
N ASP A 612 -18.19 12.71 -0.84
CA ASP A 612 -17.92 12.90 0.57
C ASP A 612 -18.20 11.59 1.30
N THR A 613 -17.36 11.25 2.27
CA THR A 613 -17.44 9.98 2.99
C THR A 613 -17.34 10.20 4.50
N ARG A 614 -17.93 9.27 5.25
CA ARG A 614 -17.80 9.20 6.69
C ARG A 614 -17.47 7.77 7.11
N THR A 615 -16.33 7.60 7.77
CA THR A 615 -15.88 6.33 8.35
C THR A 615 -15.98 6.42 9.88
N ARG A 616 -16.58 5.42 10.51
CA ARG A 616 -16.70 5.28 11.96
C ARG A 616 -16.23 3.90 12.38
N GLY A 617 -15.67 3.80 13.57
CA GLY A 617 -15.26 2.50 14.03
C GLY A 617 -14.76 2.46 15.47
N ILE A 618 -14.29 1.26 15.81
CA ILE A 618 -13.73 0.93 17.11
C ILE A 618 -12.44 0.14 16.87
N ASP A 619 -11.35 0.56 17.51
CA ASP A 619 -10.13 -0.21 17.66
C ASP A 619 -9.99 -0.64 19.11
N ALA A 620 -9.73 -1.92 19.36
CA ALA A 620 -9.42 -2.39 20.71
C ALA A 620 -8.21 -3.33 20.66
N THR A 621 -7.34 -3.21 21.67
CA THR A 621 -6.21 -4.13 21.84
C THR A 621 -6.11 -4.54 23.31
N ALA A 622 -5.77 -5.80 23.52
CA ALA A 622 -5.45 -6.35 24.83
C ALA A 622 -4.14 -7.13 24.73
N ARG A 623 -3.28 -6.99 25.72
CA ARG A 623 -2.04 -7.77 25.85
C ARG A 623 -1.90 -8.22 27.30
N TYR A 624 -1.60 -9.50 27.48
CA TYR A 624 -1.34 -10.08 28.78
C TYR A 624 -0.07 -10.93 28.75
N ARG A 625 0.88 -10.63 29.58
CA ARG A 625 2.12 -11.39 29.75
C ARG A 625 2.02 -12.31 30.96
N TRP A 626 2.01 -13.59 30.73
CA TRP A 626 1.98 -14.59 31.78
C TRP A 626 3.37 -15.20 31.99
N ARG A 627 4.00 -14.91 33.09
CA ARG A 627 5.27 -15.51 33.50
C ARG A 627 4.98 -16.82 34.25
N LEU A 628 5.24 -17.94 33.58
CA LEU A 628 4.96 -19.28 34.04
C LEU A 628 6.13 -19.85 34.89
N GLY A 629 7.36 -19.32 34.74
CA GLY A 629 8.59 -19.70 35.40
C GLY A 629 9.71 -18.70 35.15
N GLN A 630 10.95 -19.05 35.52
CA GLN A 630 12.11 -18.17 35.31
C GLN A 630 12.37 -17.91 33.82
N ASP A 631 12.29 -18.98 33.01
CA ASP A 631 12.55 -18.88 31.55
C ASP A 631 11.30 -19.16 30.70
N GLN A 632 10.11 -19.26 31.33
CA GLN A 632 8.85 -19.58 30.66
C GLN A 632 7.93 -18.39 30.66
N ARG A 633 7.52 -17.99 29.46
CA ARG A 633 6.64 -16.84 29.24
C ARG A 633 5.58 -17.21 28.21
N LEU A 634 4.35 -16.77 28.45
CA LEU A 634 3.25 -16.83 27.50
C LEU A 634 2.69 -15.40 27.36
N ASP A 635 2.90 -14.81 26.17
CA ASP A 635 2.32 -13.51 25.82
C ASP A 635 1.03 -13.75 25.03
N LEU A 636 -0.09 -13.30 25.58
CA LEU A 636 -1.40 -13.35 24.93
C LEU A 636 -1.74 -11.98 24.38
N SER A 637 -2.19 -11.92 23.15
CA SER A 637 -2.66 -10.69 22.54
C SER A 637 -4.01 -10.88 21.84
N ALA A 638 -4.86 -9.87 21.96
CA ALA A 638 -6.11 -9.77 21.24
C ALA A 638 -6.20 -8.40 20.58
N GLY A 639 -6.69 -8.38 19.34
CA GLY A 639 -6.93 -7.18 18.57
C GLY A 639 -8.31 -7.23 17.92
N PHE A 640 -8.99 -6.11 17.91
CA PHE A 640 -10.30 -5.95 17.31
C PHE A 640 -10.36 -4.62 16.55
N ASN A 641 -10.88 -4.66 15.34
CA ASN A 641 -11.28 -3.48 14.59
C ASN A 641 -12.69 -3.70 14.04
N LEU A 642 -13.49 -2.67 14.13
CA LEU A 642 -14.77 -2.53 13.43
C LEU A 642 -14.73 -1.21 12.69
N SER A 643 -15.01 -1.22 11.38
CA SER A 643 -15.06 0.00 10.59
C SER A 643 -16.25 -0.03 9.63
N ASP A 644 -16.96 1.09 9.55
CA ASP A 644 -18.08 1.31 8.64
C ASP A 644 -17.87 2.63 7.89
N THR A 645 -17.75 2.55 6.56
CA THR A 645 -17.60 3.71 5.68
C THR A 645 -18.89 3.90 4.89
N LYS A 646 -19.42 5.13 4.88
CA LYS A 646 -20.58 5.53 4.09
C LYS A 646 -20.26 6.74 3.23
N ILE A 647 -20.72 6.71 1.99
CA ILE A 647 -20.78 7.87 1.13
C ILE A 647 -21.93 8.76 1.64
N THR A 648 -21.63 10.00 2.00
CA THR A 648 -22.63 10.96 2.51
C THR A 648 -23.13 11.89 1.42
N HIS A 649 -22.32 12.12 0.39
CA HIS A 649 -22.71 12.92 -0.77
C HIS A 649 -21.96 12.45 -2.02
N ILE A 650 -22.61 12.52 -3.17
CA ILE A 650 -22.02 12.33 -4.50
C ILE A 650 -22.28 13.59 -5.32
N LYS A 651 -21.20 14.16 -5.86
CA LYS A 651 -21.29 15.34 -6.73
C LYS A 651 -22.16 15.07 -7.95
N ALA A 652 -22.98 16.02 -8.29
CA ALA A 652 -23.86 15.91 -9.47
C ALA A 652 -23.03 15.71 -10.77
N THR A 653 -23.57 14.95 -11.69
CA THR A 653 -23.02 14.83 -13.04
C THR A 653 -22.91 16.20 -13.70
N PRO A 654 -21.80 16.53 -14.38
CA PRO A 654 -21.60 17.81 -15.04
C PRO A 654 -22.77 18.18 -15.96
N ALA A 655 -23.10 19.47 -16.00
CA ALA A 655 -24.25 19.98 -16.78
C ALA A 655 -24.21 19.59 -18.27
N VAL A 656 -23.00 19.50 -18.87
CA VAL A 656 -22.79 19.07 -20.26
C VAL A 656 -23.26 17.61 -20.50
N LEU A 657 -23.36 16.79 -19.45
CA LEU A 657 -23.82 15.42 -19.49
C LEU A 657 -25.21 15.26 -18.85
N ALA A 658 -25.91 16.36 -18.55
CA ALA A 658 -27.24 16.30 -17.98
C ALA A 658 -28.21 15.54 -18.91
N GLY A 659 -29.06 14.68 -18.33
CA GLY A 659 -29.99 13.84 -19.10
C GLY A 659 -29.37 12.57 -19.70
N SER A 660 -28.05 12.34 -19.59
CA SER A 660 -27.42 11.10 -20.07
C SER A 660 -27.73 9.88 -19.21
N GLY A 661 -28.19 10.06 -17.99
CA GLY A 661 -28.33 8.99 -16.98
C GLY A 661 -26.99 8.50 -16.41
N LEU A 662 -25.87 9.10 -16.78
CA LEU A 662 -24.53 8.75 -16.29
C LEU A 662 -24.32 9.29 -14.88
N SER A 663 -23.55 8.56 -14.08
CA SER A 663 -23.01 9.00 -12.78
C SER A 663 -21.49 9.01 -12.85
N LEU A 664 -20.88 10.00 -12.20
CA LEU A 664 -19.41 10.02 -12.05
C LEU A 664 -18.91 8.82 -11.25
N ILE A 665 -19.68 8.40 -10.26
CA ILE A 665 -19.37 7.26 -9.38
C ILE A 665 -20.50 6.24 -9.50
N GLY A 666 -20.22 5.14 -10.17
CA GLY A 666 -21.17 4.06 -10.42
C GLY A 666 -21.27 3.08 -9.25
N HIS A 667 -22.07 2.04 -9.44
CA HIS A 667 -22.38 1.05 -8.40
C HIS A 667 -21.14 0.28 -7.91
N GLU A 668 -20.26 -0.16 -8.82
CA GLU A 668 -19.01 -0.84 -8.47
C GLU A 668 -18.05 0.08 -7.69
N ALA A 669 -17.89 1.32 -8.15
CA ALA A 669 -17.02 2.27 -7.47
C ALA A 669 -17.53 2.64 -6.07
N ARG A 670 -18.86 2.72 -5.86
CA ARG A 670 -19.44 2.89 -4.52
C ARG A 670 -19.10 1.72 -3.61
N GLY A 671 -19.22 0.47 -4.09
CA GLY A 671 -18.85 -0.72 -3.34
C GLY A 671 -17.37 -0.73 -2.95
N LEU A 672 -16.47 -0.26 -3.85
CA LEU A 672 -15.04 -0.11 -3.57
C LEU A 672 -14.72 1.01 -2.55
N ILE A 673 -15.64 1.87 -2.22
CA ILE A 673 -15.50 2.88 -1.18
C ILE A 673 -16.12 2.40 0.14
N GLU A 674 -17.32 1.84 0.09
CA GLU A 674 -18.14 1.56 1.29
C GLU A 674 -17.97 0.14 1.83
N GLU A 675 -17.77 -0.88 0.98
CA GLU A 675 -18.08 -2.27 1.33
C GLU A 675 -16.99 -3.30 0.99
N TRP A 676 -15.88 -2.87 0.39
CA TRP A 676 -14.76 -3.78 0.03
C TRP A 676 -13.98 -4.28 1.24
N ASN A 677 -13.91 -3.46 2.29
CA ASN A 677 -13.18 -3.78 3.51
C ASN A 677 -14.07 -4.65 4.40
N PRO A 678 -13.58 -5.77 4.97
CA PRO A 678 -14.31 -6.50 5.98
C PRO A 678 -14.78 -5.57 7.11
N ASP A 679 -16.04 -5.68 7.48
CA ASP A 679 -16.68 -4.85 8.52
C ASP A 679 -16.01 -5.02 9.89
N THR A 680 -15.49 -6.22 10.16
CA THR A 680 -14.82 -6.57 11.41
C THR A 680 -13.52 -7.30 11.15
N PHE A 681 -12.60 -7.09 12.07
CA PHE A 681 -11.34 -7.82 12.15
C PHE A 681 -11.11 -8.23 13.60
N VAL A 682 -10.92 -9.53 13.83
CA VAL A 682 -10.60 -10.08 15.16
C VAL A 682 -9.32 -10.89 15.06
N ARG A 683 -8.33 -10.55 15.86
CA ARG A 683 -7.08 -11.31 15.97
C ARG A 683 -6.87 -11.78 17.41
N LEU A 684 -6.52 -13.04 17.56
CA LEU A 684 -6.06 -13.62 18.81
C LEU A 684 -4.69 -14.23 18.57
N ALA A 685 -3.74 -14.04 19.49
CA ALA A 685 -2.44 -14.70 19.37
C ALA A 685 -1.89 -15.10 20.75
N ALA A 686 -1.09 -16.17 20.72
CA ALA A 686 -0.38 -16.71 21.86
C ALA A 686 1.08 -16.98 21.45
N ASP A 687 2.01 -16.31 22.13
CA ASP A 687 3.45 -16.42 21.93
C ASP A 687 4.06 -17.08 23.17
N TYR A 688 4.50 -18.33 23.04
CA TYR A 688 5.13 -19.08 24.11
C TYR A 688 6.64 -19.11 23.93
N SER A 689 7.39 -18.88 25.01
CA SER A 689 8.84 -19.02 25.02
C SER A 689 9.32 -19.78 26.26
N ASN A 690 10.29 -20.67 26.04
CA ASN A 690 10.90 -21.46 27.09
C ASN A 690 12.39 -21.74 26.74
N GLY A 691 13.30 -20.97 27.33
CA GLY A 691 14.72 -21.09 27.05
C GLY A 691 15.04 -20.91 25.57
N GLY A 692 15.44 -21.99 24.88
CA GLY A 692 15.74 -21.96 23.45
C GLY A 692 14.55 -22.26 22.54
N PHE A 693 13.38 -22.62 23.07
CA PHE A 693 12.16 -22.95 22.30
C PHE A 693 11.20 -21.76 22.29
N ASP A 694 10.62 -21.47 21.15
CA ASP A 694 9.50 -20.55 20.99
C ASP A 694 8.42 -21.14 20.07
N ALA A 695 7.17 -20.75 20.33
CA ALA A 695 6.04 -21.11 19.47
C ALA A 695 5.06 -19.93 19.38
N HIS A 696 4.51 -19.72 18.19
CA HIS A 696 3.53 -18.71 17.90
C HIS A 696 2.27 -19.36 17.31
N LEU A 697 1.11 -19.07 17.89
CA LEU A 697 -0.19 -19.45 17.38
C LEU A 697 -1.03 -18.18 17.22
N SER A 698 -1.61 -17.95 16.06
CA SER A 698 -2.56 -16.85 15.87
C SER A 698 -3.78 -17.30 15.07
N SER A 699 -4.94 -16.76 15.44
CA SER A 699 -6.19 -16.83 14.66
C SER A 699 -6.60 -15.43 14.29
N THR A 700 -6.90 -15.23 13.01
CA THR A 700 -7.42 -13.97 12.47
C THR A 700 -8.74 -14.26 11.77
N ARG A 701 -9.81 -13.59 12.22
CA ARG A 701 -11.12 -13.65 11.60
C ARG A 701 -11.40 -12.32 10.91
N TYR A 702 -11.52 -12.37 9.62
CA TYR A 702 -12.01 -11.28 8.77
C TYR A 702 -13.54 -11.38 8.67
N GLY A 703 -14.24 -10.27 8.82
CA GLY A 703 -15.71 -10.20 8.75
C GLY A 703 -16.23 -10.27 7.33
N ILE A 704 -17.42 -9.72 7.15
CA ILE A 704 -18.13 -9.72 5.89
C ILE A 704 -17.69 -8.55 5.03
N TYR A 705 -17.59 -8.78 3.71
CA TYR A 705 -17.42 -7.72 2.72
C TYR A 705 -18.28 -7.97 1.48
N TRP A 706 -18.47 -6.95 0.66
CA TRP A 706 -19.20 -7.07 -0.60
C TRP A 706 -18.29 -6.75 -1.78
N ALA A 707 -18.42 -7.51 -2.85
CA ALA A 707 -17.96 -7.12 -4.17
C ALA A 707 -19.17 -6.67 -5.01
N ARG A 708 -19.27 -5.37 -5.21
CA ARG A 708 -20.28 -4.81 -6.12
C ARG A 708 -19.78 -4.91 -7.54
N ASN A 709 -20.67 -5.14 -8.48
CA ASN A 709 -20.37 -5.33 -9.88
C ASN A 709 -21.10 -4.27 -10.72
N ALA A 710 -20.57 -3.94 -11.89
CA ALA A 710 -21.27 -3.06 -12.84
C ALA A 710 -22.68 -3.59 -13.20
N VAL A 711 -22.85 -4.91 -13.20
CA VAL A 711 -24.16 -5.58 -13.31
C VAL A 711 -24.64 -5.95 -11.92
N VAL A 712 -25.62 -5.24 -11.39
CA VAL A 712 -26.16 -5.40 -10.02
C VAL A 712 -26.55 -6.84 -9.69
N ALA A 713 -27.04 -7.61 -10.66
CA ALA A 713 -27.37 -9.03 -10.48
C ALA A 713 -26.17 -9.92 -10.14
N TYR A 714 -24.95 -9.40 -10.30
CA TYR A 714 -23.70 -10.07 -9.99
C TYR A 714 -23.04 -9.58 -8.70
N ASP A 715 -23.74 -8.72 -7.94
CA ASP A 715 -23.29 -8.35 -6.60
C ASP A 715 -23.20 -9.59 -5.72
N GLN A 716 -22.11 -9.67 -4.98
CA GLN A 716 -21.89 -10.81 -4.10
C GLN A 716 -21.41 -10.37 -2.71
N ARG A 717 -22.06 -10.94 -1.70
CA ARG A 717 -21.63 -10.88 -0.32
C ARG A 717 -20.70 -12.05 -0.05
N PHE A 718 -19.53 -11.75 0.51
CA PHE A 718 -18.54 -12.74 0.95
C PHE A 718 -18.67 -12.93 2.45
N GLY A 719 -18.73 -14.18 2.89
CA GLY A 719 -18.79 -14.55 4.30
C GLY A 719 -17.47 -14.31 5.04
N PRO A 720 -17.48 -14.47 6.36
CA PRO A 720 -16.27 -14.31 7.16
C PRO A 720 -15.27 -15.42 6.86
N GLN A 721 -13.98 -15.04 6.85
CA GLN A 721 -12.85 -15.98 6.68
C GLN A 721 -12.03 -16.02 7.96
N GLU A 722 -11.72 -17.21 8.45
CA GLU A 722 -10.82 -17.41 9.59
C GLU A 722 -9.51 -18.05 9.11
N VAL A 723 -8.39 -17.47 9.51
CA VAL A 723 -7.04 -17.92 9.15
C VAL A 723 -6.25 -18.16 10.42
N VAL A 724 -5.80 -19.41 10.59
CA VAL A 724 -4.98 -19.83 11.74
C VAL A 724 -3.55 -20.02 11.27
N ASN A 725 -2.58 -19.41 11.94
CA ASN A 725 -1.16 -19.56 11.66
C ASN A 725 -0.47 -20.18 12.88
N LEU A 726 0.45 -21.12 12.62
CA LEU A 726 1.24 -21.80 13.63
C LEU A 726 2.70 -21.82 13.20
N SER A 727 3.60 -21.42 14.09
CA SER A 727 5.04 -21.60 13.88
C SER A 727 5.73 -21.97 15.19
N ALA A 728 6.87 -22.65 15.07
CA ALA A 728 7.72 -22.98 16.20
C ALA A 728 9.19 -22.83 15.81
N GLY A 729 10.01 -22.44 16.76
CA GLY A 729 11.43 -22.26 16.61
C GLY A 729 12.23 -22.88 17.73
N TYR A 730 13.46 -23.25 17.41
CA TYR A 730 14.40 -23.78 18.40
C TYR A 730 15.81 -23.25 18.15
N ARG A 731 16.45 -22.76 19.21
CA ARG A 731 17.84 -22.33 19.20
C ARG A 731 18.76 -23.55 19.31
N LEU A 732 19.34 -23.95 18.16
CA LEU A 732 20.26 -25.07 18.09
C LEU A 732 21.60 -24.78 18.77
N PHE A 733 22.11 -23.57 18.55
CA PHE A 733 23.36 -23.06 19.11
C PHE A 733 23.15 -21.62 19.58
N ALA A 734 24.10 -21.05 20.28
CA ALA A 734 24.01 -19.66 20.76
C ALA A 734 23.73 -18.64 19.63
N ASN A 735 24.17 -18.97 18.41
CA ASN A 735 24.10 -18.11 17.24
C ASN A 735 23.29 -18.68 16.07
N ALA A 736 22.57 -19.79 16.27
CA ALA A 736 21.77 -20.41 15.22
C ALA A 736 20.39 -20.85 15.74
N ARG A 737 19.33 -20.39 15.07
CA ARG A 737 17.93 -20.77 15.33
C ARG A 737 17.29 -21.33 14.08
N VAL A 738 16.58 -22.44 14.20
CA VAL A 738 15.75 -23.00 13.14
C VAL A 738 14.29 -22.82 13.51
N SER A 739 13.46 -22.44 12.57
CA SER A 739 12.01 -22.33 12.74
C SER A 739 11.28 -22.92 11.55
N ALA A 740 10.07 -23.40 11.78
CA ALA A 740 9.16 -23.86 10.75
C ALA A 740 7.73 -23.44 11.11
N GLY A 741 6.90 -23.26 10.10
CA GLY A 741 5.53 -22.86 10.33
C GLY A 741 4.59 -23.16 9.17
N ILE A 742 3.32 -23.03 9.49
CA ILE A 742 2.19 -23.23 8.58
C ILE A 742 1.32 -21.98 8.65
N ASN A 743 1.25 -21.26 7.57
CA ASN A 743 0.26 -20.19 7.44
C ASN A 743 -1.02 -20.78 6.86
N ASN A 744 -2.16 -20.31 7.38
CA ASN A 744 -3.49 -20.84 7.05
C ASN A 744 -3.59 -22.36 7.33
N LEU A 745 -3.30 -22.77 8.56
CA LEU A 745 -3.30 -24.16 9.02
C LEU A 745 -4.59 -24.93 8.66
N LEU A 746 -5.73 -24.24 8.69
CA LEU A 746 -7.04 -24.84 8.41
C LEU A 746 -7.36 -24.90 6.91
N ASP A 747 -6.47 -24.46 6.02
CA ASP A 747 -6.67 -24.33 4.57
C ASP A 747 -7.97 -23.58 4.21
N SER A 748 -8.25 -22.53 4.98
CA SER A 748 -9.43 -21.69 4.79
C SER A 748 -9.34 -20.92 3.48
N HIS A 749 -10.42 -20.94 2.71
CA HIS A 749 -10.56 -20.19 1.46
C HIS A 749 -11.73 -19.22 1.57
N PRO A 750 -11.69 -18.06 0.90
CA PRO A 750 -12.86 -17.19 0.76
C PRO A 750 -13.95 -17.88 -0.07
N ASP A 751 -15.18 -17.40 0.01
CA ASP A 751 -16.24 -17.82 -0.88
C ASP A 751 -15.83 -17.66 -2.35
N GLN A 752 -16.24 -18.59 -3.20
CA GLN A 752 -15.97 -18.47 -4.63
C GLN A 752 -16.87 -17.41 -5.27
N VAL A 753 -16.32 -16.72 -6.25
CA VAL A 753 -17.06 -15.80 -7.10
C VAL A 753 -18.12 -16.56 -7.88
N LEU A 754 -19.36 -16.04 -7.90
CA LEU A 754 -20.46 -16.61 -8.68
C LEU A 754 -20.03 -16.83 -10.13
N PRO A 755 -20.29 -18.01 -10.74
CA PRO A 755 -19.84 -18.31 -12.09
C PRO A 755 -20.18 -17.24 -13.14
N ALA A 756 -21.37 -16.65 -13.06
CA ALA A 756 -21.81 -15.58 -13.95
C ALA A 756 -21.08 -14.23 -13.72
N ALA A 757 -20.54 -14.03 -12.53
CA ALA A 757 -19.81 -12.79 -12.16
C ALA A 757 -18.30 -12.88 -12.41
N ARG A 758 -17.77 -14.05 -12.77
CA ARG A 758 -16.31 -14.25 -12.97
C ARG A 758 -15.80 -13.44 -14.15
N ASN A 759 -14.90 -12.54 -13.86
CA ASN A 759 -14.15 -11.77 -14.87
C ASN A 759 -12.67 -11.68 -14.44
N PRO A 760 -11.75 -12.42 -15.11
CA PRO A 760 -12.01 -13.35 -16.23
C PRO A 760 -12.78 -14.61 -15.80
N VAL A 761 -13.32 -15.35 -16.79
CA VAL A 761 -14.17 -16.54 -16.58
C VAL A 761 -13.55 -17.61 -15.65
N VAL A 762 -12.21 -17.66 -15.57
CA VAL A 762 -11.47 -18.60 -14.72
C VAL A 762 -11.22 -18.09 -13.30
N ALA A 763 -11.65 -16.89 -12.96
CA ALA A 763 -11.45 -16.30 -11.63
C ALA A 763 -12.31 -17.01 -10.59
N LEU A 764 -11.70 -17.79 -9.70
CA LEU A 764 -12.42 -18.50 -8.64
C LEU A 764 -12.68 -17.62 -7.42
N TYR A 765 -11.73 -16.75 -7.07
CA TYR A 765 -11.77 -15.96 -5.84
C TYR A 765 -11.71 -14.46 -6.14
N SER A 766 -12.31 -13.67 -5.24
CA SER A 766 -12.31 -12.22 -5.33
C SER A 766 -10.91 -11.64 -5.04
N GLY A 767 -10.49 -10.65 -5.81
CA GLY A 767 -9.29 -9.86 -5.55
C GLY A 767 -9.42 -8.93 -4.34
N LEU A 768 -10.60 -8.82 -3.73
CA LEU A 768 -10.86 -8.04 -2.52
C LEU A 768 -10.62 -8.86 -1.24
N SER A 769 -10.48 -10.19 -1.34
CA SER A 769 -10.24 -11.03 -0.17
C SER A 769 -8.92 -10.65 0.52
N PRO A 770 -8.92 -10.43 1.85
CA PRO A 770 -7.70 -10.04 2.59
C PRO A 770 -6.52 -11.02 2.43
N GLU A 771 -6.78 -12.33 2.49
CA GLU A 771 -5.76 -13.38 2.37
C GLU A 771 -5.75 -14.06 1.00
N GLY A 772 -6.71 -13.72 0.12
CA GLY A 772 -6.85 -14.34 -1.19
C GLY A 772 -7.18 -15.82 -1.16
N GLY A 773 -6.97 -16.52 -2.28
CA GLY A 773 -7.35 -17.93 -2.46
C GLY A 773 -6.17 -18.91 -2.47
N ALA A 774 -4.98 -18.52 -2.03
CA ALA A 774 -3.78 -19.38 -2.12
C ALA A 774 -3.84 -20.63 -1.24
N GLY A 775 -4.62 -20.58 -0.12
CA GLY A 775 -4.74 -21.68 0.81
C GLY A 775 -3.52 -21.81 1.75
N ARG A 776 -3.26 -23.04 2.21
CA ARG A 776 -2.21 -23.36 3.18
C ARG A 776 -0.81 -23.17 2.57
N THR A 777 0.11 -22.59 3.36
CA THR A 777 1.52 -22.46 2.98
C THR A 777 2.43 -22.93 4.10
N TYR A 778 3.52 -23.63 3.74
CA TYR A 778 4.54 -24.11 4.66
C TYR A 778 5.81 -23.30 4.50
N PHE A 779 6.52 -23.06 5.57
CA PHE A 779 7.85 -22.47 5.51
C PHE A 779 8.81 -23.09 6.52
N ALA A 780 10.09 -23.03 6.20
CA ALA A 780 11.19 -23.32 7.10
C ALA A 780 12.25 -22.21 6.98
N ARG A 781 12.85 -21.84 8.09
CA ARG A 781 13.79 -20.72 8.19
C ARG A 781 14.96 -21.07 9.12
N LEU A 782 16.14 -20.70 8.70
CA LEU A 782 17.37 -20.72 9.49
C LEU A 782 17.83 -19.28 9.71
N ASP A 783 17.97 -18.89 10.98
CA ASP A 783 18.51 -17.61 11.39
C ASP A 783 19.89 -17.80 12.02
N LEU A 784 20.88 -17.02 11.58
CA LEU A 784 22.23 -16.97 12.09
C LEU A 784 22.53 -15.58 12.64
N SER A 785 23.11 -15.50 13.83
CA SER A 785 23.59 -14.22 14.42
C SER A 785 25.11 -14.27 14.64
N PHE A 786 25.81 -13.17 14.46
CA PHE A 786 27.28 -13.08 14.57
C PHE A 786 27.74 -11.71 15.01
#